data_eeec870ca97ad2284cca5de08c21cbf1
#
_entry.id   eeec870ca97ad2284cca5de08c21cbf1
#
_cell.length_a   1.000
_cell.length_b   1.000
_cell.length_c   1.000
_cell.angle_alpha   90.00
_cell.angle_beta   90.00
_cell.angle_gamma   90.00
#
_symmetry.space_group_name_H-M   'P 1'
#
loop_
_entity.id
_entity.type
_entity.pdbx_description
1 polymer ?
#
loop_
_entity_poly.entity_id
_entity_poly.type
_entity_poly.pdbx_seq_one_letter_code
_entity_poly.pdbx_strand_id
1 'polypeptide(L)'
;MEFAALAERAERVAANDGDIETTLAVADLLADAGAGGDADGDEEGGGEGDGSADDLPVVVRFLLGRVFPAHDTRTLDVGPALCREAIARAAGPNVAAADVEDRLAERGEIGAVAAAYDFGGQRGLAAFGGGRDALTVAALDEELRGLAAESGDGSESRKRDALFGLFTRCSPSESAFLARLVLGEMRLGVGEGTVRDAVAEAFLAPPGASGEADEEGSSEDDPELYAPEDAVAAVERALQVTNDYGRVAVRARDEGLAGLREESLRVGRPVQAMLAQAGTATDALDAFGEVAVETKFDGARVQVHYDPGADGGSEGGGGDATDGEAPEDDGDAAIGPRLYSRNMDDVTEALPEIVEYVAERVDAPVILDGEVVAVGDDGDPLPFQEVLRRFRRKHDVDRMRETVSLRLHAFDCLHADGDDLLDEPLRVRHDRLREVLPDAAADLTLADDAEAIAAAERAALDAGHEGVMLKNPDAAYTPGDRGRDWLKRKPDVETLDAVVVGAEWGEGRRAELFGTFLLAVREEGDASEAPDRSAGDRDADDPAPAGYATVGKVATGITDEALADLTERLEPHVVREEGTTVAFDPELVVEVGYEEIQASPTYSAGYALRFPRFVGVREDKGVDDADSLARVRRLAGDD
;
A
#
# COMPACT_ATOMS: atom_id res chain seq x y z
N MET A 1 15.26 1.19 -25.58
CA MET A 1 15.46 2.64 -25.20
C MET A 1 16.73 2.77 -24.38
N GLU A 2 17.54 3.85 -24.58
CA GLU A 2 18.65 4.17 -23.68
C GLU A 2 18.13 4.67 -22.33
N PHE A 3 18.73 4.22 -21.23
CA PHE A 3 18.33 4.64 -19.89
C PHE A 3 18.49 6.14 -19.66
N ALA A 4 19.52 6.77 -20.27
CA ALA A 4 19.72 8.21 -20.24
C ALA A 4 18.50 8.97 -20.81
N ALA A 5 17.93 8.50 -21.91
CA ALA A 5 16.75 9.12 -22.52
C ALA A 5 15.52 9.02 -21.62
N LEU A 6 15.31 7.87 -20.95
CA LEU A 6 14.24 7.71 -19.96
C LEU A 6 14.43 8.67 -18.77
N ALA A 7 15.63 8.71 -18.19
CA ALA A 7 15.92 9.57 -17.03
C ALA A 7 15.72 11.06 -17.33
N GLU A 8 16.20 11.55 -18.49
CA GLU A 8 16.02 12.95 -18.91
C GLU A 8 14.55 13.29 -19.17
N ARG A 9 13.77 12.35 -19.71
CA ARG A 9 12.33 12.55 -19.92
C ARG A 9 11.56 12.55 -18.61
N ALA A 10 11.91 11.66 -17.67
CA ALA A 10 11.32 11.63 -16.35
C ALA A 10 11.57 12.94 -15.57
N GLU A 11 12.76 13.56 -15.70
CA GLU A 11 13.01 14.87 -15.10
C GLU A 11 12.13 15.99 -15.73
N ARG A 12 11.85 15.90 -17.04
CA ARG A 12 10.92 16.84 -17.70
C ARG A 12 9.47 16.62 -17.23
N VAL A 13 9.05 15.38 -17.06
CA VAL A 13 7.75 15.05 -16.48
C VAL A 13 7.62 15.63 -15.08
N ALA A 14 8.64 15.47 -14.23
CA ALA A 14 8.66 15.98 -12.86
C ALA A 14 8.66 17.52 -12.78
N ALA A 15 9.01 18.21 -13.87
CA ALA A 15 9.04 19.67 -13.94
C ALA A 15 7.70 20.30 -14.36
N ASN A 16 6.69 19.50 -14.74
CA ASN A 16 5.37 20.00 -15.06
C ASN A 16 4.59 20.34 -13.77
N ASP A 17 3.85 21.44 -13.79
CA ASP A 17 3.04 21.89 -12.66
C ASP A 17 1.57 21.43 -12.77
N GLY A 18 1.11 21.03 -13.97
CA GLY A 18 -0.27 20.62 -14.25
C GLY A 18 -0.43 19.11 -14.42
N ASP A 19 -1.57 18.57 -13.98
CA ASP A 19 -1.86 17.14 -14.07
C ASP A 19 -2.03 16.69 -15.54
N ILE A 20 -2.66 17.51 -16.38
CA ILE A 20 -2.88 17.20 -17.80
C ILE A 20 -1.56 17.22 -18.58
N GLU A 21 -0.72 18.25 -18.38
CA GLU A 21 0.61 18.32 -18.99
C GLU A 21 1.49 17.13 -18.58
N THR A 22 1.40 16.73 -17.32
CA THR A 22 2.10 15.56 -16.80
C THR A 22 1.62 14.29 -17.50
N THR A 23 0.31 14.10 -17.64
CA THR A 23 -0.29 12.95 -18.32
C THR A 23 0.12 12.89 -19.79
N LEU A 24 0.07 14.00 -20.52
CA LEU A 24 0.51 14.08 -21.93
C LEU A 24 2.00 13.78 -22.09
N ALA A 25 2.85 14.32 -21.21
CA ALA A 25 4.29 14.04 -21.24
C ALA A 25 4.63 12.56 -20.96
N VAL A 26 3.84 11.91 -20.08
CA VAL A 26 3.93 10.46 -19.85
C VAL A 26 3.43 9.70 -21.08
N ALA A 27 2.30 10.10 -21.69
CA ALA A 27 1.76 9.46 -22.89
C ALA A 27 2.77 9.47 -24.05
N ASP A 28 3.42 10.62 -24.30
CA ASP A 28 4.48 10.73 -25.30
C ASP A 28 5.68 9.80 -25.00
N LEU A 29 6.04 9.67 -23.73
CA LEU A 29 7.11 8.76 -23.32
C LEU A 29 6.74 7.30 -23.56
N LEU A 30 5.50 6.91 -23.24
CA LEU A 30 5.00 5.54 -23.46
C LEU A 30 4.87 5.22 -24.97
N ALA A 31 4.39 6.16 -25.78
CA ALA A 31 4.31 6.00 -27.22
C ALA A 31 5.70 5.75 -27.86
N ASP A 32 6.71 6.52 -27.44
CA ASP A 32 8.08 6.31 -27.92
C ASP A 32 8.71 5.00 -27.43
N ALA A 33 8.42 4.58 -26.19
CA ALA A 33 8.86 3.29 -25.65
C ALA A 33 8.21 2.13 -26.42
N GLY A 34 6.93 2.30 -26.80
CA GLY A 34 6.18 1.33 -27.59
C GLY A 34 6.60 1.26 -29.06
N ALA A 35 7.05 2.35 -29.66
CA ALA A 35 7.49 2.40 -31.06
C ALA A 35 8.83 1.68 -31.31
N GLY A 36 9.61 1.43 -30.27
CA GLY A 36 10.91 0.74 -30.38
C GLY A 36 10.84 -0.75 -30.73
N GLY A 37 9.66 -1.38 -30.64
CA GLY A 37 9.44 -2.79 -30.99
C GLY A 37 9.23 -3.06 -32.50
N ASP A 38 8.87 -2.04 -33.29
CA ASP A 38 8.48 -2.19 -34.71
C ASP A 38 9.57 -1.84 -35.74
N ALA A 39 10.80 -1.52 -35.31
CA ALA A 39 11.81 -0.94 -36.20
C ALA A 39 12.68 -1.94 -36.97
N ASP A 40 12.20 -3.14 -37.35
CA ASP A 40 12.89 -3.99 -38.33
C ASP A 40 11.95 -4.94 -39.12
N GLY A 41 10.97 -4.36 -39.78
CA GLY A 41 10.02 -5.07 -40.65
C GLY A 41 10.29 -5.00 -42.14
N ASP A 42 11.51 -4.74 -42.65
CA ASP A 42 11.82 -4.81 -44.08
C ASP A 42 13.34 -5.06 -44.37
N GLU A 43 13.91 -6.19 -43.96
CA GLU A 43 15.06 -6.77 -44.66
C GLU A 43 14.93 -8.28 -44.77
N GLU A 44 14.74 -8.76 -46.01
CA GLU A 44 14.88 -10.16 -46.41
C GLU A 44 16.33 -10.63 -46.18
N GLY A 45 16.63 -11.10 -44.97
CA GLY A 45 17.92 -11.72 -44.65
C GLY A 45 17.78 -12.59 -43.41
N GLY A 46 17.71 -13.92 -43.61
CA GLY A 46 17.64 -14.91 -42.54
C GLY A 46 18.86 -14.86 -41.62
N GLY A 47 18.76 -14.06 -40.59
CA GLY A 47 19.59 -14.07 -39.39
C GLY A 47 18.65 -14.24 -38.21
N GLU A 48 18.97 -15.14 -37.28
CA GLU A 48 18.31 -15.24 -35.99
C GLU A 48 18.27 -13.86 -35.37
N GLY A 49 17.09 -13.20 -35.36
CA GLY A 49 16.89 -11.88 -34.79
C GLY A 49 17.17 -11.99 -33.30
N ASP A 50 18.14 -11.23 -32.84
CA ASP A 50 18.30 -10.86 -31.45
C ASP A 50 17.05 -10.04 -31.11
N GLY A 51 16.07 -10.67 -30.45
CA GLY A 51 14.80 -10.04 -30.12
C GLY A 51 15.06 -8.86 -29.20
N SER A 52 14.99 -7.64 -29.76
CA SER A 52 14.98 -6.42 -28.94
C SER A 52 13.85 -6.54 -27.93
N ALA A 53 14.19 -6.62 -26.64
CA ALA A 53 13.20 -6.70 -25.58
C ALA A 53 12.29 -5.46 -25.66
N ASP A 54 10.99 -5.66 -25.50
CA ASP A 54 9.99 -4.59 -25.45
C ASP A 54 10.21 -3.72 -24.19
N ASP A 55 10.62 -2.48 -24.38
CA ASP A 55 10.91 -1.58 -23.26
C ASP A 55 9.63 -1.02 -22.61
N LEU A 56 8.49 -1.04 -23.30
CA LEU A 56 7.24 -0.41 -22.83
C LEU A 56 6.80 -0.92 -21.44
N PRO A 57 6.70 -2.24 -21.17
CA PRO A 57 6.28 -2.72 -19.86
C PRO A 57 7.26 -2.33 -18.74
N VAL A 58 8.55 -2.22 -19.05
CA VAL A 58 9.57 -1.81 -18.09
C VAL A 58 9.46 -0.32 -17.78
N VAL A 59 9.33 0.53 -18.81
CA VAL A 59 9.18 1.98 -18.66
C VAL A 59 7.97 2.30 -17.80
N VAL A 60 6.82 1.66 -18.07
CA VAL A 60 5.59 1.84 -17.28
C VAL A 60 5.82 1.53 -15.80
N ARG A 61 6.45 0.39 -15.48
CA ARG A 61 6.73 0.01 -14.09
C ARG A 61 7.71 0.99 -13.42
N PHE A 62 8.76 1.39 -14.13
CA PHE A 62 9.77 2.30 -13.61
C PHE A 62 9.20 3.68 -13.28
N LEU A 63 8.28 4.21 -14.08
CA LEU A 63 7.58 5.46 -13.78
C LEU A 63 6.77 5.38 -12.48
N LEU A 64 6.24 4.22 -12.16
CA LEU A 64 5.53 3.93 -10.90
C LEU A 64 6.48 3.56 -9.74
N GLY A 65 7.80 3.60 -9.94
CA GLY A 65 8.78 3.23 -8.92
C GLY A 65 8.85 1.73 -8.62
N ARG A 66 8.49 0.88 -9.60
CA ARG A 66 8.42 -0.57 -9.46
C ARG A 66 9.32 -1.27 -10.47
N VAL A 67 10.03 -2.30 -10.05
CA VAL A 67 10.77 -3.21 -10.93
C VAL A 67 9.88 -4.38 -11.37
N PHE A 68 9.04 -4.84 -10.47
CA PHE A 68 8.09 -5.94 -10.69
C PHE A 68 6.67 -5.42 -10.89
N PRO A 69 5.78 -6.18 -11.54
CA PRO A 69 4.35 -5.89 -11.56
C PRO A 69 3.77 -5.78 -10.15
N ALA A 70 2.64 -5.09 -9.99
CA ALA A 70 2.05 -4.84 -8.67
C ALA A 70 1.52 -6.12 -7.99
N HIS A 71 1.19 -7.16 -8.75
CA HIS A 71 0.79 -8.47 -8.23
C HIS A 71 1.98 -9.37 -7.85
N ASP A 72 3.21 -8.99 -8.21
CA ASP A 72 4.42 -9.75 -7.90
C ASP A 72 4.95 -9.35 -6.52
N THR A 73 5.17 -10.33 -5.68
CA THR A 73 5.60 -10.13 -4.28
C THR A 73 7.11 -9.91 -4.12
N ARG A 74 7.87 -10.07 -5.21
CA ARG A 74 9.32 -9.84 -5.19
C ARG A 74 9.62 -8.36 -4.94
N THR A 75 10.63 -8.11 -4.13
CA THR A 75 11.14 -6.78 -3.83
C THR A 75 12.63 -6.72 -4.04
N LEU A 76 13.17 -5.53 -4.28
CA LEU A 76 14.62 -5.34 -4.34
C LEU A 76 15.28 -5.61 -2.98
N ASP A 77 14.52 -5.49 -1.89
CA ASP A 77 15.03 -5.62 -0.53
C ASP A 77 16.29 -4.77 -0.30
N VAL A 78 16.19 -3.51 -0.74
CA VAL A 78 17.23 -2.48 -0.62
C VAL A 78 16.67 -1.34 0.23
N GLY A 79 17.13 -1.26 1.47
CA GLY A 79 16.75 -0.18 2.36
C GLY A 79 17.58 1.10 2.13
N PRO A 80 17.14 2.25 2.72
CA PRO A 80 17.82 3.54 2.60
C PRO A 80 19.31 3.50 3.01
N ALA A 81 19.67 2.70 4.03
CA ALA A 81 21.05 2.56 4.48
C ALA A 81 21.95 1.94 3.39
N LEU A 82 21.50 0.84 2.77
CA LEU A 82 22.24 0.15 1.72
C LEU A 82 22.40 1.03 0.47
N CYS A 83 21.35 1.78 0.09
CA CYS A 83 21.39 2.73 -1.01
C CYS A 83 22.43 3.84 -0.75
N ARG A 84 22.42 4.45 0.46
CA ARG A 84 23.43 5.46 0.86
C ARG A 84 24.85 4.92 0.82
N GLU A 85 25.09 3.69 1.29
CA GLU A 85 26.40 3.04 1.23
C GLU A 85 26.87 2.83 -0.23
N ALA A 86 25.98 2.42 -1.12
CA ALA A 86 26.30 2.22 -2.54
C ALA A 86 26.66 3.55 -3.21
N ILE A 87 25.89 4.62 -2.97
CA ILE A 87 26.15 5.98 -3.45
C ILE A 87 27.51 6.48 -2.92
N ALA A 88 27.75 6.37 -1.62
CA ALA A 88 29.00 6.80 -1.00
C ALA A 88 30.21 6.11 -1.63
N ARG A 89 30.13 4.80 -1.81
CA ARG A 89 31.18 4.01 -2.44
C ARG A 89 31.41 4.40 -3.90
N ALA A 90 30.36 4.67 -4.66
CA ALA A 90 30.46 5.12 -6.05
C ALA A 90 31.04 6.54 -6.17
N ALA A 91 30.76 7.41 -5.20
CA ALA A 91 31.29 8.78 -5.13
C ALA A 91 32.79 8.81 -4.80
N GLY A 92 33.36 7.72 -4.22
CA GLY A 92 34.79 7.57 -4.05
C GLY A 92 35.27 7.38 -2.61
N PRO A 93 36.57 7.08 -2.42
CA PRO A 93 37.12 6.66 -1.13
C PRO A 93 37.06 7.74 -0.04
N ASN A 94 36.76 8.98 -0.38
CA ASN A 94 36.68 10.10 0.57
C ASN A 94 35.24 10.45 0.96
N VAL A 95 34.24 9.67 0.53
CA VAL A 95 32.82 9.87 0.85
C VAL A 95 32.35 8.70 1.71
N ALA A 96 31.85 8.99 2.88
CA ALA A 96 31.21 8.00 3.76
C ALA A 96 29.68 8.04 3.61
N ALA A 97 28.99 7.00 4.06
CA ALA A 97 27.53 6.97 4.08
C ALA A 97 26.93 8.12 4.91
N ALA A 98 27.61 8.54 5.98
CA ALA A 98 27.22 9.71 6.78
C ALA A 98 27.26 11.02 5.96
N ASP A 99 28.22 11.19 5.04
CA ASP A 99 28.26 12.38 4.18
C ASP A 99 27.09 12.41 3.19
N VAL A 100 26.58 11.24 2.78
CA VAL A 100 25.38 11.12 1.94
C VAL A 100 24.13 11.44 2.77
N GLU A 101 24.07 10.98 4.02
CA GLU A 101 23.00 11.27 4.97
C GLU A 101 22.89 12.75 5.31
N ASP A 102 24.02 13.41 5.62
CA ASP A 102 24.05 14.86 5.85
C ASP A 102 23.52 15.65 4.64
N ARG A 103 23.93 15.24 3.42
CA ARG A 103 23.43 15.87 2.19
C ARG A 103 21.95 15.58 1.95
N LEU A 104 21.47 14.39 2.36
CA LEU A 104 20.05 14.06 2.27
C LEU A 104 19.22 14.96 3.19
N ALA A 105 19.71 15.21 4.41
CA ALA A 105 19.07 16.16 5.33
C ALA A 105 19.04 17.60 4.78
N GLU A 106 20.07 18.01 4.02
CA GLU A 106 20.12 19.33 3.39
C GLU A 106 19.21 19.45 2.15
N ARG A 107 19.09 18.37 1.33
CA ARG A 107 18.41 18.41 0.03
C ARG A 107 17.00 17.84 0.06
N GLY A 108 16.67 17.05 1.08
CA GLY A 108 15.35 16.45 1.30
C GLY A 108 14.98 15.30 0.35
N GLU A 109 15.90 14.88 -0.58
CA GLU A 109 15.58 13.88 -1.59
C GLU A 109 16.83 13.15 -2.09
N ILE A 110 16.77 11.80 -2.15
CA ILE A 110 17.92 10.93 -2.44
C ILE A 110 18.43 11.05 -3.88
N GLY A 111 17.54 11.25 -4.87
CA GLY A 111 17.94 11.42 -6.27
C GLY A 111 18.73 12.72 -6.49
N ALA A 112 18.32 13.83 -5.84
CA ALA A 112 19.07 15.08 -5.88
C ALA A 112 20.45 14.95 -5.21
N VAL A 113 20.57 14.08 -4.21
CA VAL A 113 21.85 13.76 -3.58
C VAL A 113 22.72 12.94 -4.53
N ALA A 114 22.17 11.88 -5.15
CA ALA A 114 22.89 11.05 -6.11
C ALA A 114 23.39 11.86 -7.31
N ALA A 115 22.54 12.70 -7.90
CA ALA A 115 22.90 13.58 -9.02
C ALA A 115 24.01 14.58 -8.71
N ALA A 116 24.24 14.90 -7.43
CA ALA A 116 25.26 15.86 -7.02
C ALA A 116 26.66 15.26 -6.94
N TYR A 117 26.81 13.96 -7.08
CA TYR A 117 28.10 13.29 -7.12
C TYR A 117 28.54 13.03 -8.56
N ASP A 118 29.83 13.20 -8.84
CA ASP A 118 30.46 12.76 -10.10
C ASP A 118 31.02 11.34 -9.91
N PHE A 119 30.22 10.35 -10.31
CA PHE A 119 30.62 8.95 -10.27
C PHE A 119 31.68 8.58 -11.33
N GLY A 120 31.96 9.47 -12.28
CA GLY A 120 32.96 9.30 -13.34
C GLY A 120 34.42 9.42 -12.87
N GLY A 121 34.67 9.96 -11.67
CA GLY A 121 36.01 10.17 -11.13
C GLY A 121 36.80 8.90 -10.80
N GLN A 122 36.16 7.75 -10.67
CA GLN A 122 36.80 6.45 -10.47
C GLN A 122 37.07 5.66 -11.76
N ARG A 123 36.95 6.30 -12.91
CA ARG A 123 37.27 5.69 -14.22
C ARG A 123 38.78 5.38 -14.28
N GLY A 124 39.18 4.23 -13.74
CA GLY A 124 40.54 3.71 -13.88
C GLY A 124 40.89 3.39 -15.33
N LEU A 125 42.04 2.71 -15.58
CA LEU A 125 42.56 2.32 -16.91
C LEU A 125 41.54 1.70 -17.89
N ALA A 126 40.35 1.27 -17.44
CA ALA A 126 39.26 0.81 -18.25
C ALA A 126 38.63 1.90 -19.16
N ALA A 127 38.85 3.18 -18.86
CA ALA A 127 38.39 4.29 -19.72
C ALA A 127 39.15 4.42 -21.04
N PHE A 128 40.27 3.68 -21.21
CA PHE A 128 41.13 3.74 -22.40
C PHE A 128 40.90 2.60 -23.40
N GLY A 129 39.97 1.67 -23.13
CA GLY A 129 39.74 0.52 -23.99
C GLY A 129 38.28 0.30 -24.34
N GLY A 130 37.82 0.85 -25.46
CA GLY A 130 36.53 0.54 -26.08
C GLY A 130 35.34 1.30 -25.47
N GLY A 131 34.47 1.86 -26.33
CA GLY A 131 33.25 2.52 -25.89
C GLY A 131 32.44 1.59 -24.98
N ARG A 132 32.01 2.10 -23.82
CA ARG A 132 31.01 1.43 -23.00
C ARG A 132 29.69 1.51 -23.77
N ASP A 133 29.04 0.39 -23.95
CA ASP A 133 27.67 0.36 -24.41
C ASP A 133 26.83 1.16 -23.39
N ALA A 134 26.00 2.07 -23.89
CA ALA A 134 25.08 2.86 -23.06
C ALA A 134 24.17 1.89 -22.30
N LEU A 135 23.84 2.21 -21.05
CA LEU A 135 22.92 1.40 -20.26
C LEU A 135 21.52 1.53 -20.89
N THR A 136 20.93 0.41 -21.28
CA THR A 136 19.55 0.38 -21.77
C THR A 136 18.56 0.13 -20.65
N VAL A 137 17.29 0.46 -20.87
CA VAL A 137 16.19 0.19 -19.93
C VAL A 137 16.08 -1.31 -19.64
N ALA A 138 16.14 -2.15 -20.67
CA ALA A 138 16.11 -3.61 -20.53
C ALA A 138 17.30 -4.15 -19.72
N ALA A 139 18.53 -3.66 -19.99
CA ALA A 139 19.71 -4.09 -19.22
C ALA A 139 19.63 -3.66 -17.74
N LEU A 140 19.07 -2.48 -17.45
CA LEU A 140 18.83 -2.04 -16.09
C LEU A 140 17.80 -2.93 -15.38
N ASP A 141 16.69 -3.27 -16.04
CA ASP A 141 15.65 -4.17 -15.50
C ASP A 141 16.26 -5.54 -15.17
N GLU A 142 17.06 -6.12 -16.08
CA GLU A 142 17.74 -7.40 -15.84
C GLU A 142 18.69 -7.35 -14.63
N GLU A 143 19.52 -6.30 -14.51
CA GLU A 143 20.42 -6.15 -13.38
C GLU A 143 19.67 -5.95 -12.05
N LEU A 144 18.56 -5.19 -12.05
CA LEU A 144 17.72 -5.00 -10.86
C LEU A 144 16.98 -6.28 -10.46
N ARG A 145 16.48 -7.06 -11.41
CA ARG A 145 15.91 -8.40 -11.16
C ARG A 145 16.96 -9.36 -10.61
N GLY A 146 18.16 -9.35 -11.18
CA GLY A 146 19.29 -10.11 -10.64
C GLY A 146 19.65 -9.71 -9.20
N LEU A 147 19.59 -8.42 -8.88
CA LEU A 147 19.80 -7.91 -7.52
C LEU A 147 18.70 -8.38 -6.56
N ALA A 148 17.45 -8.41 -6.99
CA ALA A 148 16.33 -8.90 -6.19
C ALA A 148 16.48 -10.41 -5.85
N ALA A 149 17.02 -11.20 -6.76
CA ALA A 149 17.24 -12.64 -6.57
C ALA A 149 18.36 -12.97 -5.55
N GLU A 150 19.20 -11.99 -5.17
CA GLU A 150 20.26 -12.19 -4.20
C GLU A 150 19.72 -12.41 -2.79
N SER A 151 19.95 -13.61 -2.23
CA SER A 151 19.48 -14.04 -0.92
C SER A 151 20.56 -14.76 -0.11
N GLY A 152 20.30 -15.02 1.16
CA GLY A 152 21.19 -15.74 2.07
C GLY A 152 22.38 -14.93 2.56
N ASP A 153 23.38 -15.63 3.15
CA ASP A 153 24.53 -15.01 3.78
C ASP A 153 25.34 -14.15 2.79
N GLY A 154 25.57 -12.88 3.16
CA GLY A 154 26.32 -11.93 2.36
C GLY A 154 25.54 -11.27 1.20
N SER A 155 24.23 -11.50 1.09
CA SER A 155 23.37 -10.86 0.07
C SER A 155 23.44 -9.34 0.10
N GLU A 156 23.44 -8.69 1.26
CA GLU A 156 23.61 -7.24 1.38
C GLU A 156 24.91 -6.74 0.73
N SER A 157 26.01 -7.48 0.89
CA SER A 157 27.28 -7.11 0.27
C SER A 157 27.22 -7.23 -1.25
N ARG A 158 26.57 -8.29 -1.76
CA ARG A 158 26.40 -8.49 -3.20
C ARG A 158 25.46 -7.45 -3.80
N LYS A 159 24.34 -7.15 -3.14
CA LYS A 159 23.41 -6.08 -3.52
C LYS A 159 24.10 -4.72 -3.57
N ARG A 160 24.91 -4.39 -2.54
CA ARG A 160 25.70 -3.17 -2.52
C ARG A 160 26.72 -3.11 -3.65
N ASP A 161 27.40 -4.23 -3.98
CA ASP A 161 28.38 -4.30 -5.06
C ASP A 161 27.69 -4.12 -6.43
N ALA A 162 26.50 -4.69 -6.64
CA ALA A 162 25.70 -4.50 -7.84
C ALA A 162 25.25 -3.04 -8.00
N LEU A 163 24.68 -2.43 -6.96
CA LEU A 163 24.29 -1.02 -6.96
C LEU A 163 25.48 -0.08 -7.20
N PHE A 164 26.63 -0.35 -6.57
CA PHE A 164 27.88 0.36 -6.86
C PHE A 164 28.22 0.29 -8.35
N GLY A 165 28.12 -0.90 -8.95
CA GLY A 165 28.37 -1.12 -10.37
C GLY A 165 27.44 -0.29 -11.25
N LEU A 166 26.15 -0.24 -10.92
CA LEU A 166 25.15 0.58 -11.61
C LEU A 166 25.46 2.08 -11.49
N PHE A 167 25.60 2.62 -10.27
CA PHE A 167 25.86 4.05 -10.05
C PHE A 167 27.14 4.53 -10.78
N THR A 168 28.20 3.72 -10.84
CA THR A 168 29.45 4.10 -11.52
C THR A 168 29.31 4.23 -13.04
N ARG A 169 28.21 3.76 -13.63
CA ARG A 169 27.90 3.87 -15.07
C ARG A 169 26.94 5.01 -15.37
N CYS A 170 26.22 5.51 -14.37
CA CYS A 170 25.19 6.50 -14.51
C CYS A 170 25.73 7.93 -14.69
N SER A 171 25.06 8.72 -15.51
CA SER A 171 25.09 10.19 -15.52
C SER A 171 24.37 10.76 -14.30
N PRO A 172 24.41 12.07 -14.05
CA PRO A 172 23.65 12.68 -12.94
C PRO A 172 22.15 12.42 -12.98
N SER A 173 21.50 12.54 -14.14
CA SER A 173 20.05 12.24 -14.28
C SER A 173 19.73 10.76 -14.09
N GLU A 174 20.54 9.88 -14.69
CA GLU A 174 20.38 8.43 -14.49
C GLU A 174 20.59 8.03 -13.02
N SER A 175 21.55 8.62 -12.32
CA SER A 175 21.79 8.33 -10.92
C SER A 175 20.68 8.82 -10.00
N ALA A 176 20.05 9.96 -10.33
CA ALA A 176 18.87 10.45 -9.63
C ALA A 176 17.70 9.48 -9.81
N PHE A 177 17.41 9.08 -11.05
CA PHE A 177 16.35 8.14 -11.37
C PHE A 177 16.58 6.80 -10.69
N LEU A 178 17.79 6.22 -10.80
CA LEU A 178 18.14 4.95 -10.18
C LEU A 178 17.97 4.97 -8.66
N ALA A 179 18.43 6.02 -7.98
CA ALA A 179 18.31 6.12 -6.53
C ALA A 179 16.84 6.18 -6.08
N ARG A 180 15.99 6.89 -6.82
CA ARG A 180 14.55 6.97 -6.58
C ARG A 180 13.87 5.62 -6.83
N LEU A 181 14.18 4.96 -7.94
CA LEU A 181 13.60 3.68 -8.33
C LEU A 181 13.93 2.58 -7.29
N VAL A 182 15.18 2.50 -6.86
CA VAL A 182 15.63 1.49 -5.89
C VAL A 182 14.93 1.63 -4.54
N LEU A 183 14.55 2.84 -4.15
CA LEU A 183 13.80 3.11 -2.91
C LEU A 183 12.28 3.20 -3.13
N GLY A 184 11.78 3.09 -4.38
CA GLY A 184 10.36 3.24 -4.69
C GLY A 184 9.83 4.67 -4.52
N GLU A 185 10.71 5.69 -4.49
CA GLU A 185 10.35 7.09 -4.23
C GLU A 185 10.59 7.97 -5.45
N MET A 186 9.83 7.78 -6.54
CA MET A 186 10.09 8.43 -7.83
C MET A 186 9.96 9.95 -7.81
N ARG A 187 9.01 10.51 -7.07
CA ARG A 187 8.73 11.95 -6.95
C ARG A 187 8.59 12.66 -8.31
N LEU A 188 7.96 12.00 -9.26
CA LEU A 188 7.72 12.53 -10.61
C LEU A 188 6.38 13.25 -10.75
N GLY A 189 5.53 13.25 -9.71
CA GLY A 189 4.13 13.67 -9.83
C GLY A 189 3.26 12.66 -10.59
N VAL A 190 3.81 11.47 -10.89
CA VAL A 190 3.13 10.41 -11.64
C VAL A 190 2.57 9.38 -10.67
N GLY A 191 1.24 9.25 -10.66
CA GLY A 191 0.52 8.23 -9.91
C GLY A 191 -0.09 7.16 -10.83
N GLU A 192 -0.75 6.19 -10.23
CA GLU A 192 -1.45 5.11 -10.95
C GLU A 192 -2.51 5.66 -11.91
N GLY A 193 -3.28 6.69 -11.48
CA GLY A 193 -4.26 7.37 -12.32
C GLY A 193 -3.62 8.06 -13.53
N THR A 194 -2.49 8.75 -13.32
CA THR A 194 -1.74 9.41 -14.40
C THR A 194 -1.27 8.41 -15.44
N VAL A 195 -0.74 7.25 -15.01
CA VAL A 195 -0.29 6.20 -15.94
C VAL A 195 -1.48 5.55 -16.67
N ARG A 196 -2.60 5.31 -16.00
CA ARG A 196 -3.84 4.82 -16.62
C ARG A 196 -4.28 5.74 -17.77
N ASP A 197 -4.39 7.04 -17.47
CA ASP A 197 -4.85 8.04 -18.44
C ASP A 197 -3.82 8.20 -19.58
N ALA A 198 -2.52 8.16 -19.26
CA ALA A 198 -1.46 8.21 -20.25
C ALA A 198 -1.42 6.98 -21.19
N VAL A 199 -1.74 5.79 -20.70
CA VAL A 199 -1.88 4.58 -21.55
C VAL A 199 -3.06 4.74 -22.51
N ALA A 200 -4.20 5.24 -22.02
CA ALA A 200 -5.37 5.52 -22.87
C ALA A 200 -5.04 6.59 -23.93
N GLU A 201 -4.37 7.67 -23.54
CA GLU A 201 -3.99 8.75 -24.44
C GLU A 201 -2.97 8.30 -25.48
N ALA A 202 -1.94 7.55 -25.08
CA ALA A 202 -0.86 7.11 -25.98
C ALA A 202 -1.33 6.14 -27.08
N PHE A 203 -2.26 5.22 -26.74
CA PHE A 203 -2.57 4.08 -27.61
C PHE A 203 -4.02 4.01 -28.08
N LEU A 204 -4.93 4.77 -27.44
CA LEU A 204 -6.37 4.65 -27.73
C LEU A 204 -7.02 5.99 -28.12
N ALA A 205 -6.29 7.12 -28.04
CA ALA A 205 -6.77 8.39 -28.56
C ALA A 205 -6.99 8.33 -30.07
N PRO A 206 -7.98 9.05 -30.64
CA PRO A 206 -8.24 9.06 -32.07
C PRO A 206 -7.01 9.58 -32.85
N PRO A 207 -6.65 8.97 -34.01
CA PRO A 207 -5.54 9.43 -34.83
C PRO A 207 -5.70 10.91 -35.24
N GLY A 208 -4.70 11.74 -34.93
CA GLY A 208 -4.71 13.17 -35.25
C GLY A 208 -5.38 14.06 -34.20
N ALA A 209 -5.77 13.52 -33.04
CA ALA A 209 -6.25 14.30 -31.92
C ALA A 209 -5.13 15.10 -31.25
N SER A 210 -3.91 14.55 -31.16
CA SER A 210 -2.71 15.32 -30.81
C SER A 210 -2.33 16.22 -31.99
N GLY A 211 -2.83 17.45 -31.98
CA GLY A 211 -2.71 18.37 -33.11
C GLY A 211 -1.27 18.59 -33.55
N GLU A 212 -0.96 18.37 -34.83
CA GLU A 212 -0.05 19.23 -35.53
C GLU A 212 -0.64 20.62 -35.39
N ALA A 213 0.01 21.49 -34.60
CA ALA A 213 -0.35 22.89 -34.52
C ALA A 213 -0.30 23.44 -35.96
N ASP A 214 -1.47 23.65 -36.57
CA ASP A 214 -1.59 24.42 -37.79
C ASP A 214 -1.00 25.79 -37.48
N GLU A 215 0.07 26.17 -38.22
CA GLU A 215 0.83 27.42 -38.07
C GLU A 215 -0.02 28.67 -38.32
N GLU A 216 -1.32 28.62 -38.37
CA GLU A 216 -2.19 29.80 -38.58
C GLU A 216 -3.27 29.92 -37.48
N GLY A 217 -2.85 30.51 -36.38
CA GLY A 217 -3.77 31.39 -35.64
C GLY A 217 -4.56 30.80 -34.51
N SER A 218 -4.15 31.17 -33.33
CA SER A 218 -4.98 31.55 -32.20
C SER A 218 -5.36 30.53 -31.19
N SER A 219 -5.18 31.00 -30.07
CA SER A 219 -5.63 30.66 -28.70
C SER A 219 -4.67 29.76 -27.98
N GLU A 220 -4.27 30.25 -26.86
CA GLU A 220 -3.78 29.53 -25.70
C GLU A 220 -4.91 28.58 -25.29
N ASP A 221 -5.09 27.46 -26.04
CA ASP A 221 -5.99 26.39 -25.60
C ASP A 221 -5.27 25.64 -24.51
N ASP A 222 -5.89 25.60 -23.34
CA ASP A 222 -5.43 24.78 -22.23
C ASP A 222 -5.25 23.33 -22.72
N PRO A 223 -4.21 22.62 -22.28
CA PRO A 223 -3.97 21.24 -22.69
C PRO A 223 -5.16 20.35 -22.30
N GLU A 224 -5.60 19.49 -23.22
CA GLU A 224 -6.71 18.56 -23.03
C GLU A 224 -6.27 17.13 -23.33
N LEU A 225 -6.94 16.16 -22.68
CA LEU A 225 -6.81 14.72 -22.99
C LEU A 225 -7.85 14.34 -24.03
N TYR A 226 -7.45 13.56 -25.03
CA TYR A 226 -8.27 13.18 -26.17
C TYR A 226 -8.77 11.73 -26.12
N ALA A 227 -8.25 10.90 -25.19
CA ALA A 227 -8.72 9.55 -25.02
C ALA A 227 -10.20 9.52 -24.63
N PRO A 228 -11.04 8.75 -25.34
CA PRO A 228 -12.45 8.62 -24.99
C PRO A 228 -12.66 8.02 -23.59
N GLU A 229 -13.73 8.40 -22.90
CA GLU A 229 -14.04 7.89 -21.56
C GLU A 229 -14.16 6.35 -21.52
N ASP A 230 -14.67 5.72 -22.58
CA ASP A 230 -14.78 4.26 -22.67
C ASP A 230 -13.41 3.59 -22.88
N ALA A 231 -12.42 4.29 -23.44
CA ALA A 231 -11.05 3.83 -23.51
C ALA A 231 -10.37 3.86 -22.14
N VAL A 232 -10.51 4.95 -21.39
CA VAL A 232 -10.01 5.06 -20.02
C VAL A 232 -10.64 4.00 -19.13
N ALA A 233 -11.96 3.79 -19.22
CA ALA A 233 -12.69 2.76 -18.47
C ALA A 233 -12.21 1.34 -18.83
N ALA A 234 -11.88 1.07 -20.11
CA ALA A 234 -11.34 -0.23 -20.51
C ALA A 234 -9.93 -0.47 -19.96
N VAL A 235 -9.06 0.55 -19.95
CA VAL A 235 -7.73 0.48 -19.33
C VAL A 235 -7.88 0.22 -17.84
N GLU A 236 -8.76 0.95 -17.15
CA GLU A 236 -9.01 0.77 -15.71
C GLU A 236 -9.50 -0.65 -15.39
N ARG A 237 -10.48 -1.16 -16.18
CA ARG A 237 -10.98 -2.54 -16.01
C ARG A 237 -9.88 -3.57 -16.20
N ALA A 238 -9.05 -3.43 -17.24
CA ALA A 238 -7.92 -4.32 -17.48
C ALA A 238 -6.91 -4.28 -16.33
N LEU A 239 -6.62 -3.09 -15.76
CA LEU A 239 -5.77 -2.93 -14.58
C LEU A 239 -6.36 -3.63 -13.34
N GLN A 240 -7.66 -3.52 -13.13
CA GLN A 240 -8.36 -4.17 -12.02
C GLN A 240 -8.20 -5.69 -12.03
N VAL A 241 -8.25 -6.33 -13.20
CA VAL A 241 -8.17 -7.80 -13.33
C VAL A 241 -6.74 -8.33 -13.47
N THR A 242 -5.81 -7.52 -14.00
CA THR A 242 -4.43 -7.96 -14.22
C THR A 242 -3.47 -7.51 -13.13
N ASN A 243 -3.74 -6.36 -12.53
CA ASN A 243 -2.83 -5.66 -11.62
C ASN A 243 -1.39 -5.51 -12.19
N ASP A 244 -1.32 -5.32 -13.52
CA ASP A 244 -0.07 -5.20 -14.28
C ASP A 244 -0.15 -4.08 -15.33
N TYR A 245 0.37 -2.92 -14.98
CA TYR A 245 0.39 -1.74 -15.83
C TYR A 245 1.19 -1.94 -17.12
N GLY A 246 2.29 -2.72 -17.07
CA GLY A 246 3.12 -3.02 -18.23
C GLY A 246 2.37 -3.88 -19.24
N ARG A 247 1.72 -4.96 -18.78
CA ARG A 247 0.88 -5.82 -19.60
C ARG A 247 -0.28 -5.03 -20.25
N VAL A 248 -0.97 -4.22 -19.47
CA VAL A 248 -2.10 -3.42 -19.97
C VAL A 248 -1.65 -2.42 -21.02
N ALA A 249 -0.49 -1.78 -20.86
CA ALA A 249 0.07 -0.88 -21.88
C ALA A 249 0.40 -1.62 -23.19
N VAL A 250 0.99 -2.80 -23.11
CA VAL A 250 1.26 -3.65 -24.29
C VAL A 250 -0.03 -4.06 -24.99
N ARG A 251 -1.04 -4.51 -24.22
CA ARG A 251 -2.35 -4.88 -24.77
C ARG A 251 -3.06 -3.70 -25.44
N ALA A 252 -2.99 -2.51 -24.83
CA ALA A 252 -3.57 -1.29 -25.40
C ALA A 252 -2.90 -0.93 -26.73
N ARG A 253 -1.56 -1.05 -26.82
CA ARG A 253 -0.78 -0.78 -28.03
C ARG A 253 -1.07 -1.78 -29.14
N ASP A 254 -1.01 -3.10 -28.85
CA ASP A 254 -1.01 -4.16 -29.85
C ASP A 254 -2.42 -4.55 -30.30
N GLU A 255 -3.39 -4.54 -29.40
CA GLU A 255 -4.74 -5.06 -29.64
C GLU A 255 -5.84 -4.02 -29.39
N GLY A 256 -5.48 -2.84 -28.88
CA GLY A 256 -6.41 -1.75 -28.62
C GLY A 256 -7.50 -2.12 -27.59
N LEU A 257 -8.67 -1.50 -27.74
CA LEU A 257 -9.84 -1.74 -26.87
C LEU A 257 -10.30 -3.22 -26.86
N ALA A 258 -10.10 -3.95 -27.95
CA ALA A 258 -10.52 -5.34 -28.02
C ALA A 258 -9.68 -6.21 -27.08
N GLY A 259 -8.37 -6.09 -27.12
CA GLY A 259 -7.48 -6.84 -26.24
C GLY A 259 -7.67 -6.51 -24.76
N LEU A 260 -7.92 -5.22 -24.42
CA LEU A 260 -8.19 -4.82 -23.04
C LEU A 260 -9.48 -5.46 -22.49
N ARG A 261 -10.53 -5.57 -23.30
CA ARG A 261 -11.80 -6.19 -22.91
C ARG A 261 -11.74 -7.71 -22.77
N GLU A 262 -10.71 -8.35 -23.31
CA GLU A 262 -10.47 -9.79 -23.18
C GLU A 262 -9.68 -10.14 -21.90
N GLU A 263 -9.11 -9.12 -21.22
CA GLU A 263 -8.41 -9.38 -19.94
C GLU A 263 -9.38 -9.85 -18.88
N SER A 264 -9.00 -10.92 -18.18
CA SER A 264 -9.81 -11.64 -17.19
C SER A 264 -8.98 -11.95 -15.93
N LEU A 265 -9.67 -12.34 -14.86
CA LEU A 265 -9.03 -12.85 -13.66
C LEU A 265 -8.24 -14.12 -13.96
N ARG A 266 -7.12 -14.30 -13.26
CA ARG A 266 -6.33 -15.54 -13.33
C ARG A 266 -6.06 -16.07 -11.93
N VAL A 267 -6.36 -17.34 -11.72
CA VAL A 267 -5.99 -18.01 -10.47
C VAL A 267 -4.47 -17.95 -10.28
N GLY A 268 -4.02 -17.61 -9.09
CA GLY A 268 -2.61 -17.40 -8.78
C GLY A 268 -2.10 -15.96 -8.97
N ARG A 269 -2.90 -15.06 -9.55
CA ARG A 269 -2.59 -13.63 -9.68
C ARG A 269 -3.54 -12.81 -8.79
N PRO A 270 -3.08 -12.28 -7.66
CA PRO A 270 -3.92 -11.50 -6.76
C PRO A 270 -4.31 -10.15 -7.37
N VAL A 271 -5.52 -9.70 -7.06
CA VAL A 271 -6.03 -8.38 -7.41
C VAL A 271 -6.17 -7.50 -6.18
N GLN A 272 -6.23 -6.19 -6.40
CA GLN A 272 -6.42 -5.26 -5.30
C GLN A 272 -7.75 -5.50 -4.58
N ALA A 273 -7.74 -5.39 -3.27
CA ALA A 273 -8.94 -5.57 -2.48
C ALA A 273 -9.89 -4.38 -2.62
N MET A 274 -11.18 -4.61 -2.90
CA MET A 274 -12.22 -3.57 -2.78
C MET A 274 -12.28 -3.05 -1.35
N LEU A 275 -12.41 -1.73 -1.16
CA LEU A 275 -12.29 -1.06 0.13
C LEU A 275 -13.63 -0.47 0.57
N ALA A 276 -13.86 -0.46 1.89
CA ALA A 276 -15.05 0.15 2.49
C ALA A 276 -14.78 1.56 3.02
N GLN A 277 -15.80 2.42 2.96
CA GLN A 277 -15.85 3.70 3.67
C GLN A 277 -16.50 3.50 5.05
N ALA A 278 -16.32 4.46 5.96
CA ALA A 278 -17.12 4.52 7.17
C ALA A 278 -18.54 5.03 6.80
N GLY A 279 -19.56 4.45 7.41
CA GLY A 279 -20.95 4.88 7.17
C GLY A 279 -21.92 4.38 8.22
N THR A 280 -23.10 5.01 8.25
CA THR A 280 -24.18 4.68 9.18
C THR A 280 -25.23 3.77 8.51
N ALA A 281 -26.12 3.19 9.32
CA ALA A 281 -27.26 2.45 8.79
C ALA A 281 -28.17 3.34 7.90
N THR A 282 -28.31 4.62 8.27
CA THR A 282 -29.08 5.58 7.48
C THR A 282 -28.44 5.84 6.13
N ASP A 283 -27.09 6.06 6.09
CA ASP A 283 -26.38 6.25 4.83
C ASP A 283 -26.56 5.06 3.88
N ALA A 284 -26.49 3.83 4.42
CA ALA A 284 -26.68 2.61 3.64
C ALA A 284 -28.11 2.46 3.11
N LEU A 285 -29.13 2.69 3.97
CA LEU A 285 -30.54 2.58 3.58
C LEU A 285 -30.93 3.66 2.56
N ASP A 286 -30.44 4.90 2.73
CA ASP A 286 -30.69 5.99 1.80
C ASP A 286 -30.04 5.74 0.43
N ALA A 287 -28.85 5.11 0.42
CA ALA A 287 -28.12 4.84 -0.81
C ALA A 287 -28.59 3.58 -1.55
N PHE A 288 -28.93 2.50 -0.82
CA PHE A 288 -29.17 1.17 -1.40
C PHE A 288 -30.63 0.74 -1.32
N GLY A 289 -31.42 1.28 -0.38
CA GLY A 289 -32.79 0.82 -0.07
C GLY A 289 -32.78 -0.49 0.71
N GLU A 290 -32.39 -1.60 0.11
CA GLU A 290 -32.10 -2.88 0.77
C GLU A 290 -30.59 -3.02 0.97
N VAL A 291 -30.17 -3.44 2.15
CA VAL A 291 -28.77 -3.50 2.57
C VAL A 291 -28.38 -4.94 2.87
N ALA A 292 -27.30 -5.42 2.28
CA ALA A 292 -26.66 -6.66 2.67
C ALA A 292 -25.77 -6.41 3.90
N VAL A 293 -26.12 -7.05 5.02
CA VAL A 293 -25.44 -6.91 6.30
C VAL A 293 -24.63 -8.16 6.57
N GLU A 294 -23.32 -8.00 6.77
CA GLU A 294 -22.40 -9.07 7.12
C GLU A 294 -21.66 -8.73 8.41
N THR A 295 -21.15 -9.73 9.11
CA THR A 295 -20.26 -9.53 10.25
C THR A 295 -18.94 -8.92 9.79
N LYS A 296 -18.51 -7.83 10.45
CA LYS A 296 -17.17 -7.31 10.29
C LYS A 296 -16.24 -8.05 11.23
N PHE A 297 -15.53 -9.04 10.67
CA PHE A 297 -14.58 -9.85 11.42
C PHE A 297 -13.38 -9.03 11.89
N ASP A 298 -12.80 -9.36 13.04
CA ASP A 298 -11.53 -8.82 13.54
C ASP A 298 -10.40 -9.79 13.20
N GLY A 299 -9.92 -9.73 11.97
CA GLY A 299 -8.98 -10.67 11.40
C GLY A 299 -8.05 -10.05 10.38
N ALA A 300 -7.35 -10.89 9.63
CA ALA A 300 -6.53 -10.49 8.52
C ALA A 300 -7.18 -10.89 7.20
N ARG A 301 -7.43 -9.90 6.32
CA ARG A 301 -8.01 -10.13 5.00
C ARG A 301 -7.06 -10.91 4.13
N VAL A 302 -7.60 -11.94 3.44
CA VAL A 302 -6.89 -12.78 2.49
C VAL A 302 -7.69 -12.99 1.22
N GLN A 303 -6.98 -13.07 0.08
CA GLN A 303 -7.52 -13.69 -1.13
C GLN A 303 -7.07 -15.13 -1.19
N VAL A 304 -7.99 -16.04 -1.49
CA VAL A 304 -7.76 -17.48 -1.67
C VAL A 304 -7.80 -17.78 -3.15
N HIS A 305 -6.72 -18.29 -3.72
CA HIS A 305 -6.62 -18.76 -5.09
C HIS A 305 -6.37 -20.25 -5.10
N TYR A 306 -7.14 -20.99 -5.86
CA TYR A 306 -6.96 -22.44 -5.99
C TYR A 306 -7.47 -22.94 -7.35
N ASP A 307 -6.70 -23.78 -7.98
CA ASP A 307 -7.11 -24.54 -9.18
C ASP A 307 -6.67 -25.99 -9.03
N PRO A 308 -7.59 -26.93 -8.78
CA PRO A 308 -7.27 -28.35 -8.63
C PRO A 308 -6.80 -29.01 -9.93
N GLY A 309 -6.89 -28.33 -11.10
CA GLY A 309 -6.64 -28.90 -12.43
C GLY A 309 -7.75 -29.83 -12.90
N ALA A 310 -7.79 -30.08 -14.20
CA ALA A 310 -8.83 -30.87 -14.87
C ALA A 310 -8.85 -32.37 -14.47
N ASP A 311 -7.76 -32.90 -13.91
CA ASP A 311 -7.65 -34.26 -13.38
C ASP A 311 -7.35 -34.16 -11.88
N GLY A 312 -8.36 -34.32 -11.03
CA GLY A 312 -8.26 -34.33 -9.56
C GLY A 312 -7.35 -35.46 -9.00
N GLY A 313 -6.18 -35.59 -9.53
CA GLY A 313 -5.12 -36.52 -9.16
C GLY A 313 -4.09 -35.86 -8.25
N SER A 314 -4.30 -35.98 -6.92
CA SER A 314 -3.29 -35.72 -5.92
C SER A 314 -2.07 -36.61 -6.15
N GLU A 315 -1.09 -36.15 -6.89
CA GLU A 315 0.29 -36.60 -6.69
C GLU A 315 1.13 -35.37 -6.32
N GLY A 316 1.47 -35.31 -5.04
CA GLY A 316 2.35 -34.31 -4.46
C GLY A 316 3.69 -34.23 -5.19
N GLY A 317 3.79 -33.32 -6.11
CA GLY A 317 5.04 -32.83 -6.65
C GLY A 317 5.53 -31.67 -5.80
N GLY A 318 6.28 -31.96 -4.73
CA GLY A 318 7.13 -30.97 -4.06
C GLY A 318 8.19 -30.53 -5.05
N GLY A 319 7.85 -29.63 -5.96
CA GLY A 319 8.79 -28.85 -6.75
C GLY A 319 9.25 -27.72 -5.85
N ASP A 320 10.54 -27.74 -5.56
CA ASP A 320 11.27 -26.63 -4.93
C ASP A 320 11.08 -25.38 -5.79
N ALA A 321 10.07 -24.55 -5.47
CA ALA A 321 9.79 -23.30 -6.17
C ALA A 321 10.79 -22.24 -5.71
N THR A 322 12.06 -22.40 -6.13
CA THR A 322 13.10 -21.38 -5.93
C THR A 322 13.16 -20.33 -7.04
N ASP A 323 12.32 -20.43 -8.06
CA ASP A 323 12.24 -19.44 -9.13
C ASP A 323 10.82 -18.86 -9.18
N GLY A 324 10.66 -17.66 -8.61
CA GLY A 324 9.39 -16.93 -8.47
C GLY A 324 8.89 -16.32 -9.78
N GLU A 325 8.90 -17.04 -10.88
CA GLU A 325 8.13 -16.67 -12.07
C GLU A 325 6.74 -17.27 -11.93
N ALA A 326 5.72 -16.40 -11.87
CA ALA A 326 4.37 -16.83 -12.18
C ALA A 326 4.41 -17.46 -13.57
N PRO A 327 3.79 -18.65 -13.79
CA PRO A 327 3.87 -19.32 -15.07
C PRO A 327 3.38 -18.39 -16.18
N GLU A 328 4.26 -18.07 -17.11
CA GLU A 328 3.88 -17.45 -18.37
C GLU A 328 3.03 -18.49 -19.13
N ASP A 329 1.75 -18.15 -19.27
CA ASP A 329 0.79 -18.61 -20.31
C ASP A 329 0.63 -20.12 -20.63
N ASP A 330 0.92 -21.04 -19.72
CA ASP A 330 0.52 -22.46 -19.88
C ASP A 330 -0.80 -22.70 -19.13
N GLY A 331 -1.92 -22.46 -19.80
CA GLY A 331 -3.28 -22.33 -19.28
C GLY A 331 -3.93 -23.60 -18.67
N ASP A 332 -3.19 -24.63 -18.26
CA ASP A 332 -3.76 -25.88 -17.75
C ASP A 332 -3.01 -26.49 -16.53
N ALA A 333 -2.06 -25.79 -15.94
CA ALA A 333 -1.34 -26.33 -14.79
C ALA A 333 -2.15 -26.11 -13.49
N ALA A 334 -2.40 -27.20 -12.75
CA ALA A 334 -3.03 -27.14 -11.43
C ALA A 334 -2.23 -26.21 -10.50
N ILE A 335 -2.93 -25.29 -9.82
CA ILE A 335 -2.36 -24.36 -8.86
C ILE A 335 -2.85 -24.76 -7.45
N GLY A 336 -1.94 -25.24 -6.59
CA GLY A 336 -2.26 -25.49 -5.19
C GLY A 336 -2.84 -24.26 -4.50
N PRO A 337 -3.55 -24.39 -3.36
CA PRO A 337 -4.12 -23.25 -2.67
C PRO A 337 -3.03 -22.23 -2.34
N ARG A 338 -3.24 -20.98 -2.75
CA ARG A 338 -2.40 -19.83 -2.42
C ARG A 338 -3.22 -18.78 -1.68
N LEU A 339 -2.60 -18.15 -0.71
CA LEU A 339 -3.21 -17.15 0.12
C LEU A 339 -2.42 -15.86 0.00
N TYR A 340 -3.11 -14.78 -0.36
CA TYR A 340 -2.51 -13.47 -0.49
C TYR A 340 -3.09 -12.51 0.55
N SER A 341 -2.23 -11.72 1.19
CA SER A 341 -2.65 -10.68 2.12
C SER A 341 -3.42 -9.56 1.41
N ARG A 342 -4.01 -8.64 2.20
CA ARG A 342 -4.63 -7.41 1.67
C ARG A 342 -3.70 -6.60 0.75
N ASN A 343 -2.40 -6.68 0.98
CA ASN A 343 -1.39 -5.99 0.19
C ASN A 343 -0.83 -6.88 -0.94
N MET A 344 -1.48 -8.03 -1.19
CA MET A 344 -1.08 -9.02 -2.20
C MET A 344 0.22 -9.77 -1.89
N ASP A 345 0.74 -9.69 -0.65
CA ASP A 345 1.87 -10.53 -0.25
C ASP A 345 1.45 -11.99 -0.15
N ASP A 346 2.28 -12.92 -0.64
CA ASP A 346 2.05 -14.36 -0.47
C ASP A 346 2.25 -14.76 0.99
N VAL A 347 1.17 -15.19 1.64
CA VAL A 347 1.14 -15.63 3.04
C VAL A 347 0.81 -17.12 3.18
N THR A 348 0.89 -17.87 2.09
CA THR A 348 0.54 -19.29 1.99
C THR A 348 1.27 -20.14 3.03
N GLU A 349 2.59 -19.97 3.16
CA GLU A 349 3.41 -20.71 4.12
C GLU A 349 3.08 -20.41 5.59
N ALA A 350 2.52 -19.24 5.87
CA ALA A 350 2.15 -18.84 7.23
C ALA A 350 0.84 -19.46 7.71
N LEU A 351 0.00 -19.97 6.79
CA LEU A 351 -1.39 -20.39 7.03
C LEU A 351 -1.68 -21.82 6.53
N PRO A 352 -0.86 -22.83 6.84
CA PRO A 352 -0.98 -24.18 6.28
C PRO A 352 -2.35 -24.83 6.58
N GLU A 353 -2.99 -24.54 7.71
CA GLU A 353 -4.32 -25.07 8.05
C GLU A 353 -5.43 -24.54 7.12
N ILE A 354 -5.30 -23.30 6.64
CA ILE A 354 -6.24 -22.73 5.67
C ILE A 354 -5.98 -23.34 4.28
N VAL A 355 -4.72 -23.54 3.92
CA VAL A 355 -4.31 -24.25 2.69
C VAL A 355 -4.91 -25.67 2.67
N GLU A 356 -4.72 -26.43 3.74
CA GLU A 356 -5.29 -27.79 3.89
C GLU A 356 -6.82 -27.75 3.79
N TYR A 357 -7.47 -26.82 4.49
CA TYR A 357 -8.92 -26.66 4.50
C TYR A 357 -9.49 -26.40 3.10
N VAL A 358 -8.87 -25.49 2.34
CA VAL A 358 -9.29 -25.15 0.96
C VAL A 358 -9.08 -26.35 0.04
N ALA A 359 -7.91 -27.01 0.09
CA ALA A 359 -7.61 -28.17 -0.74
C ALA A 359 -8.56 -29.35 -0.50
N GLU A 360 -9.12 -29.51 0.72
CA GLU A 360 -10.05 -30.57 1.07
C GLU A 360 -11.51 -30.28 0.68
N ARG A 361 -11.89 -29.02 0.50
CA ARG A 361 -13.29 -28.59 0.39
C ARG A 361 -13.67 -27.99 -0.94
N VAL A 362 -12.71 -27.48 -1.69
CA VAL A 362 -12.93 -26.85 -2.98
C VAL A 362 -12.48 -27.80 -4.10
N ASP A 363 -13.32 -28.02 -5.09
CA ASP A 363 -13.10 -28.96 -6.18
C ASP A 363 -13.10 -28.31 -7.59
N ALA A 364 -13.15 -26.97 -7.64
CA ALA A 364 -13.12 -26.17 -8.87
C ALA A 364 -12.15 -24.98 -8.75
N PRO A 365 -11.70 -24.40 -9.87
CA PRO A 365 -10.90 -23.16 -9.86
C PRO A 365 -11.66 -22.03 -9.18
N VAL A 366 -10.99 -21.33 -8.22
CA VAL A 366 -11.63 -20.24 -7.47
C VAL A 366 -10.68 -19.10 -7.15
N ILE A 367 -11.26 -17.90 -7.05
CA ILE A 367 -10.69 -16.73 -6.37
C ILE A 367 -11.73 -16.23 -5.37
N LEU A 368 -11.42 -16.36 -4.08
CA LEU A 368 -12.30 -15.94 -2.99
C LEU A 368 -11.66 -14.79 -2.21
N ASP A 369 -12.49 -13.90 -1.67
CA ASP A 369 -12.08 -12.86 -0.74
C ASP A 369 -12.65 -13.19 0.65
N GLY A 370 -11.83 -13.09 1.67
CA GLY A 370 -12.21 -13.52 3.01
C GLY A 370 -11.37 -12.91 4.12
N GLU A 371 -11.71 -13.26 5.34
CA GLU A 371 -10.98 -12.88 6.55
C GLU A 371 -10.52 -14.13 7.28
N VAL A 372 -9.26 -14.17 7.71
CA VAL A 372 -8.73 -15.19 8.61
C VAL A 372 -8.76 -14.65 10.04
N VAL A 373 -9.46 -15.35 10.92
CA VAL A 373 -9.66 -14.97 12.31
C VAL A 373 -8.99 -16.00 13.22
N ALA A 374 -8.30 -15.55 14.27
CA ALA A 374 -7.83 -16.42 15.33
C ALA A 374 -9.00 -16.80 16.25
N VAL A 375 -9.06 -18.08 16.65
CA VAL A 375 -10.13 -18.58 17.51
C VAL A 375 -9.55 -19.35 18.70
N GLY A 376 -10.20 -19.21 19.86
CA GLY A 376 -9.92 -19.97 21.06
C GLY A 376 -10.42 -21.42 21.00
N ASP A 377 -10.17 -22.20 22.05
CA ASP A 377 -10.60 -23.57 22.16
C ASP A 377 -12.13 -23.75 22.12
N ASP A 378 -12.86 -22.71 22.53
CA ASP A 378 -14.34 -22.67 22.55
C ASP A 378 -14.90 -22.25 21.18
N GLY A 379 -14.03 -21.78 20.27
CA GLY A 379 -14.40 -21.27 18.94
C GLY A 379 -14.68 -19.76 18.92
N ASP A 380 -14.55 -19.08 20.04
CA ASP A 380 -14.72 -17.63 20.15
C ASP A 380 -13.54 -16.88 19.46
N PRO A 381 -13.79 -15.74 18.80
CA PRO A 381 -12.74 -14.97 18.17
C PRO A 381 -11.73 -14.43 19.20
N LEU A 382 -10.46 -14.51 18.85
CA LEU A 382 -9.36 -13.90 19.61
C LEU A 382 -8.98 -12.55 18.97
N PRO A 383 -8.35 -11.65 19.74
CA PRO A 383 -7.94 -10.34 19.23
C PRO A 383 -7.04 -10.47 17.98
N PHE A 384 -7.15 -9.51 17.06
CA PHE A 384 -6.35 -9.40 15.83
C PHE A 384 -4.84 -9.62 16.02
N GLN A 385 -4.30 -9.25 17.19
CA GLN A 385 -2.90 -9.46 17.53
C GLN A 385 -2.45 -10.93 17.42
N GLU A 386 -3.33 -11.88 17.73
CA GLU A 386 -3.04 -13.30 17.62
C GLU A 386 -2.91 -13.74 16.16
N VAL A 387 -3.73 -13.16 15.25
CA VAL A 387 -3.60 -13.38 13.80
C VAL A 387 -2.26 -12.84 13.31
N LEU A 388 -1.89 -11.59 13.70
CA LEU A 388 -0.63 -10.97 13.28
C LEU A 388 0.60 -11.77 13.73
N ARG A 389 0.53 -12.44 14.87
CA ARG A 389 1.62 -13.33 15.33
C ARG A 389 1.87 -14.47 14.35
N ARG A 390 0.86 -14.92 13.63
CA ARG A 390 0.96 -15.97 12.62
C ARG A 390 1.53 -15.38 11.30
N PHE A 391 0.99 -14.30 10.80
CA PHE A 391 1.38 -13.68 9.54
C PHE A 391 2.85 -13.22 9.47
N ARG A 392 3.42 -12.76 10.57
CA ARG A 392 4.80 -12.22 10.60
C ARG A 392 5.91 -13.27 10.70
N ARG A 393 5.59 -14.55 10.86
CA ARG A 393 6.60 -15.58 11.11
C ARG A 393 6.83 -16.46 9.89
N LYS A 394 8.08 -16.43 9.42
CA LYS A 394 8.61 -17.36 8.40
C LYS A 394 9.18 -18.66 9.03
N HIS A 395 9.31 -18.74 10.36
CA HIS A 395 9.89 -19.88 11.09
C HIS A 395 9.00 -20.26 12.28
N ASP A 396 9.02 -21.53 12.68
CA ASP A 396 8.23 -22.11 13.80
C ASP A 396 6.70 -22.13 13.56
N VAL A 397 6.24 -22.18 12.29
CA VAL A 397 4.81 -22.18 11.92
C VAL A 397 4.06 -23.35 12.58
N ASP A 398 4.63 -24.57 12.56
CA ASP A 398 4.01 -25.78 13.16
C ASP A 398 3.74 -25.60 14.65
N ARG A 399 4.69 -25.01 15.38
CA ARG A 399 4.52 -24.76 16.81
C ARG A 399 3.45 -23.70 17.11
N MET A 400 3.34 -22.69 16.25
CA MET A 400 2.33 -21.65 16.40
C MET A 400 0.93 -22.19 16.07
N ARG A 401 0.82 -23.12 15.13
CA ARG A 401 -0.42 -23.82 14.79
C ARG A 401 -1.01 -24.57 16.00
N GLU A 402 -0.16 -25.09 16.89
CA GLU A 402 -0.60 -25.76 18.13
C GLU A 402 -1.14 -24.76 19.19
N THR A 403 -0.81 -23.47 19.08
CA THR A 403 -1.14 -22.48 20.11
C THR A 403 -2.24 -21.50 19.70
N VAL A 404 -2.39 -21.22 18.41
CA VAL A 404 -3.39 -20.31 17.87
C VAL A 404 -4.07 -20.97 16.68
N SER A 405 -5.33 -21.35 16.86
CA SER A 405 -6.17 -21.90 15.79
C SER A 405 -6.68 -20.77 14.90
N LEU A 406 -6.73 -21.00 13.58
CA LEU A 406 -7.24 -20.04 12.62
C LEU A 406 -8.47 -20.58 11.90
N ARG A 407 -9.39 -19.68 11.54
CA ARG A 407 -10.58 -19.99 10.75
C ARG A 407 -10.72 -18.99 9.60
N LEU A 408 -11.07 -19.50 8.43
CA LEU A 408 -11.42 -18.68 7.26
C LEU A 408 -12.92 -18.34 7.29
N HIS A 409 -13.23 -17.08 7.06
CA HIS A 409 -14.57 -16.58 6.75
C HIS A 409 -14.53 -15.91 5.37
N ALA A 410 -14.95 -16.61 4.33
CA ALA A 410 -15.03 -16.07 2.98
C ALA A 410 -16.31 -15.23 2.86
N PHE A 411 -16.21 -14.02 2.31
CA PHE A 411 -17.34 -13.09 2.19
C PHE A 411 -17.60 -12.65 0.74
N ASP A 412 -16.77 -13.03 -0.22
CA ASP A 412 -17.00 -12.77 -1.64
C ASP A 412 -16.37 -13.86 -2.52
N CYS A 413 -16.93 -14.05 -3.72
CA CYS A 413 -16.43 -14.95 -4.76
C CYS A 413 -16.19 -14.14 -6.02
N LEU A 414 -14.92 -14.02 -6.43
CA LEU A 414 -14.53 -13.20 -7.57
C LEU A 414 -14.42 -14.00 -8.86
N HIS A 415 -14.10 -15.29 -8.74
CA HIS A 415 -13.99 -16.24 -9.84
C HIS A 415 -14.37 -17.63 -9.36
N ALA A 416 -15.12 -18.37 -10.15
CA ALA A 416 -15.43 -19.78 -9.87
C ALA A 416 -15.73 -20.56 -11.15
N ASP A 417 -15.06 -21.72 -11.31
CA ASP A 417 -15.30 -22.70 -12.37
C ASP A 417 -15.20 -22.11 -13.79
N GLY A 418 -14.24 -21.18 -13.97
CA GLY A 418 -13.97 -20.53 -15.25
C GLY A 418 -14.76 -19.24 -15.52
N ASP A 419 -15.69 -18.86 -14.62
CA ASP A 419 -16.47 -17.65 -14.75
C ASP A 419 -15.93 -16.54 -13.86
N ASP A 420 -15.65 -15.36 -14.45
CA ASP A 420 -15.36 -14.13 -13.70
C ASP A 420 -16.66 -13.51 -13.18
N LEU A 421 -16.72 -13.21 -11.90
CA LEU A 421 -17.93 -12.74 -11.23
C LEU A 421 -17.86 -11.27 -10.80
N LEU A 422 -16.77 -10.55 -11.12
CA LEU A 422 -16.56 -9.17 -10.64
C LEU A 422 -17.72 -8.24 -11.02
N ASP A 423 -18.30 -8.40 -12.21
CA ASP A 423 -19.37 -7.56 -12.72
C ASP A 423 -20.77 -8.02 -12.28
N GLU A 424 -20.85 -9.20 -11.63
CA GLU A 424 -22.10 -9.71 -11.10
C GLU A 424 -22.49 -9.00 -9.78
N PRO A 425 -23.80 -8.87 -9.49
CA PRO A 425 -24.27 -8.36 -8.21
C PRO A 425 -23.72 -9.16 -7.02
N LEU A 426 -23.48 -8.49 -5.87
CA LEU A 426 -23.01 -9.16 -4.64
C LEU A 426 -23.86 -10.39 -4.28
N ARG A 427 -25.18 -10.31 -4.41
CA ARG A 427 -26.09 -11.44 -4.12
C ARG A 427 -25.76 -12.67 -4.95
N VAL A 428 -25.40 -12.50 -6.23
CA VAL A 428 -25.03 -13.60 -7.15
C VAL A 428 -23.67 -14.18 -6.74
N ARG A 429 -22.69 -13.31 -6.45
CA ARG A 429 -21.36 -13.72 -5.99
C ARG A 429 -21.42 -14.47 -4.67
N HIS A 430 -22.26 -14.01 -3.74
CA HIS A 430 -22.43 -14.65 -2.44
C HIS A 430 -23.18 -16.00 -2.55
N ASP A 431 -24.17 -16.12 -3.43
CA ASP A 431 -24.81 -17.41 -3.70
C ASP A 431 -23.79 -18.40 -4.28
N ARG A 432 -22.92 -17.95 -5.18
CA ARG A 432 -21.83 -18.76 -5.74
C ARG A 432 -20.82 -19.17 -4.67
N LEU A 433 -20.44 -18.24 -3.77
CA LEU A 433 -19.59 -18.53 -2.61
C LEU A 433 -20.15 -19.66 -1.76
N ARG A 434 -21.45 -19.63 -1.46
CA ARG A 434 -22.12 -20.67 -0.66
C ARG A 434 -22.19 -22.02 -1.36
N GLU A 435 -22.21 -22.05 -2.69
CA GLU A 435 -22.09 -23.30 -3.47
C GLU A 435 -20.68 -23.89 -3.38
N VAL A 436 -19.64 -23.04 -3.50
CA VAL A 436 -18.24 -23.43 -3.58
C VAL A 436 -17.68 -23.79 -2.21
N LEU A 437 -17.96 -23.01 -1.17
CA LEU A 437 -17.37 -23.16 0.15
C LEU A 437 -18.41 -22.88 1.28
N PRO A 438 -19.46 -23.72 1.39
CA PRO A 438 -20.60 -23.46 2.29
C PRO A 438 -20.23 -23.32 3.76
N ASP A 439 -19.22 -24.08 4.24
CA ASP A 439 -18.85 -24.13 5.65
C ASP A 439 -18.02 -22.90 6.11
N ALA A 440 -17.46 -22.14 5.17
CA ALA A 440 -16.68 -20.93 5.45
C ALA A 440 -17.31 -19.65 4.85
N ALA A 441 -18.41 -19.75 4.11
CA ALA A 441 -19.13 -18.59 3.62
C ALA A 441 -19.67 -17.77 4.81
N ALA A 442 -19.34 -16.49 4.85
CA ALA A 442 -19.87 -15.57 5.84
C ALA A 442 -21.40 -15.42 5.68
N ASP A 443 -22.12 -15.32 6.79
CA ASP A 443 -23.56 -15.09 6.74
C ASP A 443 -23.86 -13.68 6.21
N LEU A 444 -24.76 -13.61 5.22
CA LEU A 444 -25.28 -12.38 4.67
C LEU A 444 -26.78 -12.28 4.95
N THR A 445 -27.18 -11.18 5.59
CA THR A 445 -28.60 -10.89 5.89
C THR A 445 -29.04 -9.66 5.13
N LEU A 446 -30.17 -9.73 4.41
CA LEU A 446 -30.77 -8.56 3.79
C LEU A 446 -31.65 -7.82 4.80
N ALA A 447 -31.48 -6.50 4.89
CA ALA A 447 -32.22 -5.62 5.79
C ALA A 447 -32.72 -4.38 5.04
N ASP A 448 -33.99 -4.01 5.26
CA ASP A 448 -34.63 -2.85 4.69
C ASP A 448 -35.00 -1.78 5.73
N ASP A 449 -34.61 -1.99 6.99
CA ASP A 449 -34.78 -1.05 8.08
C ASP A 449 -33.58 -0.98 9.04
N ALA A 450 -33.48 0.12 9.78
CA ALA A 450 -32.40 0.38 10.71
C ALA A 450 -32.42 -0.53 11.95
N GLU A 451 -33.58 -1.09 12.33
CA GLU A 451 -33.71 -1.97 13.50
C GLU A 451 -33.10 -3.34 13.21
N ALA A 452 -33.31 -3.87 12.00
CA ALA A 452 -32.69 -5.11 11.54
C ALA A 452 -31.16 -4.98 11.46
N ILE A 453 -30.64 -3.86 10.92
CA ILE A 453 -29.19 -3.58 10.89
C ILE A 453 -28.63 -3.51 12.31
N ALA A 454 -29.30 -2.78 13.23
CA ALA A 454 -28.85 -2.67 14.62
C ALA A 454 -28.94 -4.02 15.37
N ALA A 455 -29.86 -4.90 15.02
CA ALA A 455 -29.93 -6.25 15.57
C ALA A 455 -28.75 -7.12 15.10
N ALA A 456 -28.41 -7.05 13.82
CA ALA A 456 -27.24 -7.74 13.26
C ALA A 456 -25.92 -7.22 13.88
N GLU A 457 -25.79 -5.89 14.06
CA GLU A 457 -24.64 -5.26 14.70
C GLU A 457 -24.47 -5.78 16.14
N ARG A 458 -25.54 -5.77 16.94
CA ARG A 458 -25.48 -6.32 18.32
C ARG A 458 -25.05 -7.78 18.33
N ALA A 459 -25.61 -8.59 17.43
CA ALA A 459 -25.23 -10.01 17.34
C ALA A 459 -23.74 -10.20 16.99
N ALA A 460 -23.18 -9.38 16.09
CA ALA A 460 -21.77 -9.41 15.74
C ALA A 460 -20.88 -8.99 16.93
N LEU A 461 -21.27 -7.94 17.65
CA LEU A 461 -20.55 -7.47 18.85
C LEU A 461 -20.63 -8.48 20.00
N ASP A 462 -21.80 -9.08 20.26
CA ASP A 462 -22.00 -10.10 21.28
C ASP A 462 -21.17 -11.38 20.97
N ALA A 463 -20.89 -11.63 19.69
CA ALA A 463 -20.01 -12.71 19.23
C ALA A 463 -18.52 -12.33 19.24
N GLY A 464 -18.15 -11.12 19.70
CA GLY A 464 -16.75 -10.67 19.84
C GLY A 464 -16.14 -10.13 18.56
N HIS A 465 -16.94 -9.75 17.55
CA HIS A 465 -16.47 -9.13 16.30
C HIS A 465 -16.52 -7.61 16.34
N GLU A 466 -15.91 -6.93 15.36
CA GLU A 466 -15.77 -5.47 15.32
C GLU A 466 -17.06 -4.68 15.00
N GLY A 467 -18.12 -5.34 14.58
CA GLY A 467 -19.36 -4.70 14.10
C GLY A 467 -19.88 -5.34 12.83
N VAL A 468 -20.37 -4.52 11.89
CA VAL A 468 -20.95 -5.01 10.63
C VAL A 468 -20.43 -4.27 9.40
N MET A 469 -20.43 -4.98 8.28
CA MET A 469 -20.29 -4.43 6.94
C MET A 469 -21.69 -4.25 6.35
N LEU A 470 -21.94 -3.08 5.77
CA LEU A 470 -23.18 -2.72 5.08
C LEU A 470 -22.83 -2.60 3.60
N LYS A 471 -23.33 -3.52 2.80
CA LYS A 471 -22.98 -3.62 1.38
C LYS A 471 -24.22 -3.42 0.50
N ASN A 472 -24.01 -2.82 -0.67
CA ASN A 472 -25.01 -2.77 -1.71
C ASN A 472 -25.18 -4.16 -2.34
N PRO A 473 -26.35 -4.83 -2.20
CA PRO A 473 -26.54 -6.19 -2.69
C PRO A 473 -26.54 -6.30 -4.22
N ASP A 474 -26.71 -5.18 -4.93
CA ASP A 474 -26.74 -5.11 -6.39
C ASP A 474 -25.44 -4.60 -7.01
N ALA A 475 -24.44 -4.25 -6.20
CA ALA A 475 -23.17 -3.73 -6.69
C ALA A 475 -22.21 -4.83 -7.20
N ALA A 476 -21.46 -4.47 -8.23
CA ALA A 476 -20.28 -5.20 -8.70
C ALA A 476 -19.14 -5.15 -7.66
N TYR A 477 -18.13 -5.99 -7.84
CA TYR A 477 -16.87 -5.91 -7.09
C TYR A 477 -15.87 -5.08 -7.91
N THR A 478 -15.38 -3.99 -7.35
CA THR A 478 -14.42 -3.07 -7.98
C THR A 478 -13.07 -3.14 -7.28
N PRO A 479 -12.11 -3.95 -7.80
CA PRO A 479 -10.79 -4.08 -7.20
C PRO A 479 -10.08 -2.73 -7.04
N GLY A 480 -9.50 -2.49 -5.86
CA GLY A 480 -8.76 -1.27 -5.54
C GLY A 480 -9.61 -0.05 -5.20
N ASP A 481 -10.89 -0.04 -5.56
CA ASP A 481 -11.75 1.12 -5.34
C ASP A 481 -12.23 1.21 -3.88
N ARG A 482 -12.37 2.46 -3.42
CA ARG A 482 -13.02 2.83 -2.17
C ARG A 482 -14.35 3.53 -2.47
N GLY A 483 -15.21 2.84 -3.19
CA GLY A 483 -16.54 3.29 -3.52
C GLY A 483 -17.46 3.39 -2.30
N ARG A 484 -18.72 3.78 -2.55
CA ARG A 484 -19.75 3.86 -1.51
C ARG A 484 -20.57 2.58 -1.35
N ASP A 485 -20.32 1.56 -2.19
CA ASP A 485 -21.08 0.31 -2.18
C ASP A 485 -20.77 -0.59 -0.98
N TRP A 486 -19.63 -0.36 -0.31
CA TRP A 486 -19.29 -1.01 0.94
C TRP A 486 -19.07 0.04 2.04
N LEU A 487 -19.87 -0.06 3.11
CA LEU A 487 -19.73 0.77 4.29
C LEU A 487 -19.38 -0.11 5.50
N LYS A 488 -18.40 0.31 6.27
CA LYS A 488 -18.07 -0.32 7.54
C LYS A 488 -18.73 0.45 8.67
N ARG A 489 -19.47 -0.26 9.51
CA ARG A 489 -20.06 0.26 10.72
C ARG A 489 -19.46 -0.45 11.92
N LYS A 490 -18.84 0.33 12.76
CA LYS A 490 -18.36 -0.07 14.08
C LYS A 490 -19.24 0.60 15.14
N PRO A 491 -19.33 0.05 16.37
CA PRO A 491 -20.01 0.74 17.46
C PRO A 491 -19.41 2.15 17.62
N ASP A 492 -20.22 3.04 18.19
CA ASP A 492 -19.75 4.38 18.53
C ASP A 492 -18.43 4.27 19.31
N VAL A 493 -17.40 4.90 18.76
CA VAL A 493 -16.05 4.87 19.33
C VAL A 493 -16.14 5.38 20.75
N GLU A 494 -15.69 4.61 21.75
CA GLU A 494 -15.55 5.14 23.08
C GLU A 494 -14.58 6.33 23.03
N THR A 495 -14.89 7.38 23.77
CA THR A 495 -14.06 8.57 23.83
C THR A 495 -13.34 8.67 25.15
N LEU A 496 -12.13 9.22 25.10
CA LEU A 496 -11.33 9.57 26.25
C LEU A 496 -11.10 11.09 26.24
N ASP A 497 -11.31 11.72 27.37
CA ASP A 497 -10.94 13.11 27.58
C ASP A 497 -9.49 13.17 28.05
N ALA A 498 -8.59 13.45 27.12
CA ALA A 498 -7.14 13.42 27.35
C ALA A 498 -6.55 14.84 27.36
N VAL A 499 -5.49 15.01 28.14
CA VAL A 499 -4.72 16.25 28.19
C VAL A 499 -3.65 16.25 27.10
N VAL A 500 -3.49 17.35 26.38
CA VAL A 500 -2.39 17.53 25.45
C VAL A 500 -1.13 17.94 26.21
N VAL A 501 -0.10 17.09 26.21
CA VAL A 501 1.17 17.30 26.93
C VAL A 501 2.37 17.53 26.03
N GLY A 502 2.21 17.35 24.72
CA GLY A 502 3.25 17.58 23.72
C GLY A 502 2.71 17.54 22.30
N ALA A 503 3.56 17.87 21.36
CA ALA A 503 3.26 17.78 19.93
C ALA A 503 4.53 17.53 19.09
N GLU A 504 4.32 17.23 17.81
CA GLU A 504 5.36 17.24 16.78
C GLU A 504 4.98 18.26 15.71
N TRP A 505 5.96 19.04 15.25
CA TRP A 505 5.76 19.94 14.11
C TRP A 505 5.37 19.17 12.86
N GLY A 506 4.49 19.72 12.08
CA GLY A 506 4.07 19.14 10.81
C GLY A 506 5.15 19.24 9.74
N GLU A 507 4.93 18.60 8.58
CA GLU A 507 5.84 18.62 7.46
C GLU A 507 5.25 19.35 6.24
N GLY A 508 6.11 19.81 5.35
CA GLY A 508 5.72 20.46 4.10
C GLY A 508 4.90 21.73 4.33
N ARG A 509 3.69 21.82 3.76
CA ARG A 509 2.81 22.99 3.90
C ARG A 509 2.28 23.22 5.33
N ARG A 510 2.44 22.23 6.21
CA ARG A 510 2.05 22.29 7.64
C ARG A 510 3.24 22.50 8.58
N ALA A 511 4.44 22.83 8.07
CA ALA A 511 5.66 22.94 8.86
C ALA A 511 5.63 24.03 9.95
N GLU A 512 4.69 24.98 9.86
CA GLU A 512 4.46 26.04 10.87
C GLU A 512 3.32 25.70 11.82
N LEU A 513 2.75 24.49 11.76
CA LEU A 513 1.65 24.02 12.60
C LEU A 513 2.07 22.74 13.32
N PHE A 514 1.50 22.50 14.51
CA PHE A 514 1.62 21.19 15.14
C PHE A 514 0.81 20.16 14.36
N GLY A 515 1.46 19.08 13.91
CA GLY A 515 0.86 18.03 13.05
C GLY A 515 0.36 16.81 13.81
N THR A 516 0.96 16.53 14.99
CA THR A 516 0.64 15.37 15.84
C THR A 516 0.66 15.80 17.30
N PHE A 517 -0.33 15.39 18.10
CA PHE A 517 -0.43 15.77 19.51
C PHE A 517 -0.23 14.53 20.39
N LEU A 518 0.60 14.66 21.43
CA LEU A 518 0.82 13.65 22.46
C LEU A 518 -0.21 13.81 23.57
N LEU A 519 -0.90 12.72 23.88
CA LEU A 519 -2.01 12.64 24.80
C LEU A 519 -1.61 11.99 26.12
N ALA A 520 -2.11 12.51 27.23
CA ALA A 520 -1.93 11.93 28.54
C ALA A 520 -3.24 11.93 29.35
N VAL A 521 -3.31 11.02 30.32
CA VAL A 521 -4.39 10.91 31.30
C VAL A 521 -3.83 11.19 32.71
N ARG A 522 -4.69 11.54 33.63
CA ARG A 522 -4.27 11.80 35.02
C ARG A 522 -3.85 10.52 35.76
N GLU A 523 -2.74 10.56 36.48
CA GLU A 523 -2.38 9.53 37.44
C GLU A 523 -3.17 9.73 38.74
N GLU A 524 -3.68 8.65 39.33
CA GLU A 524 -4.31 8.70 40.66
C GLU A 524 -3.24 8.65 41.75
N GLY A 525 -3.05 9.73 42.48
CA GLY A 525 -2.13 9.85 43.59
C GLY A 525 -2.17 11.27 44.15
N ASP A 526 -1.81 11.43 45.43
CA ASP A 526 -1.68 12.79 46.01
C ASP A 526 -0.50 13.46 45.26
N ALA A 527 -0.77 14.54 44.52
CA ALA A 527 0.24 15.30 43.77
C ALA A 527 1.43 15.74 44.65
N SER A 528 1.30 15.61 45.96
CA SER A 528 2.35 15.88 46.95
C SER A 528 3.34 14.74 47.18
N GLU A 529 3.07 13.53 46.68
CA GLU A 529 3.95 12.35 46.76
C GLU A 529 4.62 11.99 45.40
N ALA A 530 4.22 12.63 44.29
CA ALA A 530 4.87 12.46 43.00
C ALA A 530 6.29 13.05 43.05
N PRO A 531 7.32 12.41 42.50
CA PRO A 531 8.65 12.99 42.39
C PRO A 531 8.53 14.32 41.61
N ASP A 532 9.09 15.38 42.20
CA ASP A 532 9.14 16.73 41.60
C ASP A 532 9.94 16.65 40.26
N ARG A 533 9.26 16.36 39.18
CA ARG A 533 9.80 16.45 37.81
C ARG A 533 9.67 17.91 37.39
N SER A 534 10.67 18.73 37.78
CA SER A 534 10.76 20.09 37.25
C SER A 534 10.87 20.07 35.73
N ALA A 535 10.43 21.13 35.05
CA ALA A 535 10.39 21.24 33.58
C ALA A 535 11.72 20.90 32.85
N GLY A 536 12.84 20.88 33.57
CA GLY A 536 14.16 20.51 33.05
C GLY A 536 14.55 19.03 33.18
N ASP A 537 13.76 18.21 33.91
CA ASP A 537 14.04 16.77 34.15
C ASP A 537 13.09 15.83 33.35
N ARG A 538 12.27 16.36 32.44
CA ARG A 538 11.40 15.56 31.59
C ARG A 538 12.24 14.84 30.54
N ASP A 539 12.03 13.53 30.42
CA ASP A 539 12.74 12.71 29.43
C ASP A 539 12.25 13.07 28.00
N ALA A 540 13.12 12.99 27.01
CA ALA A 540 12.73 13.24 25.62
C ALA A 540 11.70 12.21 25.13
N ASP A 541 11.77 10.99 25.69
CA ASP A 541 10.88 9.88 25.34
C ASP A 541 9.54 9.93 26.12
N ASP A 542 9.44 10.67 27.25
CA ASP A 542 8.20 10.89 28.01
C ASP A 542 8.12 12.33 28.54
N PRO A 543 7.59 13.27 27.74
CA PRO A 543 7.50 14.68 28.11
C PRO A 543 6.35 14.99 29.09
N ALA A 544 5.56 14.00 29.52
CA ALA A 544 4.45 14.23 30.43
C ALA A 544 4.92 14.81 31.77
N PRO A 545 4.25 15.84 32.31
CA PRO A 545 4.54 16.38 33.63
C PRO A 545 4.10 15.40 34.74
N ALA A 546 4.59 15.62 35.96
CA ALA A 546 4.18 14.83 37.12
C ALA A 546 2.65 14.86 37.30
N GLY A 547 2.06 13.68 37.57
CA GLY A 547 0.61 13.50 37.69
C GLY A 547 -0.11 13.18 36.40
N TYR A 548 0.62 12.99 35.27
CA TYR A 548 0.08 12.58 33.98
C TYR A 548 0.86 11.43 33.41
N ALA A 549 0.16 10.49 32.79
CA ALA A 549 0.74 9.35 32.07
C ALA A 549 0.34 9.40 30.60
N THR A 550 1.33 9.30 29.69
CA THR A 550 1.08 9.31 28.24
C THR A 550 0.34 8.05 27.80
N VAL A 551 -0.59 8.20 26.84
CA VAL A 551 -1.50 7.12 26.41
C VAL A 551 -1.60 6.99 24.88
N GLY A 552 -1.02 7.89 24.12
CA GLY A 552 -1.06 7.83 22.65
C GLY A 552 -0.71 9.14 21.98
N LYS A 553 -0.65 9.10 20.64
CA LYS A 553 -0.50 10.28 19.77
C LYS A 553 -1.67 10.36 18.81
N VAL A 554 -2.23 11.55 18.61
CA VAL A 554 -3.32 11.79 17.65
C VAL A 554 -2.87 12.76 16.56
N ALA A 555 -3.09 12.36 15.30
CA ALA A 555 -2.83 13.17 14.10
C ALA A 555 -4.00 13.16 13.12
N THR A 556 -5.03 12.33 13.36
CA THR A 556 -6.18 12.13 12.46
C THR A 556 -7.45 12.76 13.01
N GLY A 557 -8.36 13.14 12.10
CA GLY A 557 -9.62 13.80 12.48
C GLY A 557 -9.49 15.31 12.71
N ILE A 558 -8.32 15.92 12.44
CA ILE A 558 -8.05 17.34 12.69
C ILE A 558 -8.04 18.07 11.35
N THR A 559 -8.89 19.08 11.19
CA THR A 559 -8.89 19.95 10.01
C THR A 559 -7.74 20.94 10.05
N ASP A 560 -7.35 21.52 8.90
CA ASP A 560 -6.28 22.54 8.86
C ASP A 560 -6.63 23.78 9.71
N GLU A 561 -7.93 24.15 9.80
CA GLU A 561 -8.40 25.21 10.66
C GLU A 561 -8.23 24.87 12.17
N ALA A 562 -8.58 23.62 12.54
CA ALA A 562 -8.39 23.15 13.92
C ALA A 562 -6.91 23.01 14.29
N LEU A 563 -6.03 22.62 13.34
CA LEU A 563 -4.58 22.59 13.56
C LEU A 563 -4.04 24.00 13.85
N ALA A 564 -4.50 25.01 13.10
CA ALA A 564 -4.09 26.39 13.32
C ALA A 564 -4.56 26.92 14.67
N ASP A 565 -5.83 26.67 15.05
CA ASP A 565 -6.38 27.05 16.36
C ASP A 565 -5.63 26.36 17.52
N LEU A 566 -5.41 25.04 17.42
CA LEU A 566 -4.65 24.29 18.43
C LEU A 566 -3.20 24.79 18.54
N THR A 567 -2.57 25.13 17.43
CA THR A 567 -1.20 25.66 17.43
C THR A 567 -1.15 27.02 18.13
N GLU A 568 -2.04 27.98 17.79
CA GLU A 568 -2.11 29.29 18.40
C GLU A 568 -2.36 29.19 19.91
N ARG A 569 -3.19 28.25 20.35
CA ARG A 569 -3.55 28.04 21.77
C ARG A 569 -2.43 27.37 22.56
N LEU A 570 -1.68 26.44 21.98
CA LEU A 570 -0.66 25.66 22.68
C LEU A 570 0.75 26.28 22.60
N GLU A 571 1.06 27.10 21.59
CA GLU A 571 2.36 27.77 21.46
C GLU A 571 2.78 28.56 22.71
N PRO A 572 1.91 29.31 23.41
CA PRO A 572 2.27 30.00 24.63
C PRO A 572 2.64 29.08 25.82
N HIS A 573 2.27 27.79 25.74
CA HIS A 573 2.45 26.79 26.80
C HIS A 573 3.65 25.86 26.53
N VAL A 574 4.46 26.15 25.51
CA VAL A 574 5.69 25.42 25.22
C VAL A 574 6.70 25.58 26.34
N VAL A 575 7.10 24.46 26.94
CA VAL A 575 8.13 24.43 28.01
C VAL A 575 9.47 23.87 27.50
N ARG A 576 9.45 23.10 26.43
CA ARG A 576 10.66 22.51 25.82
C ARG A 576 10.40 22.23 24.34
N GLU A 577 11.45 22.42 23.54
CA GLU A 577 11.45 22.07 22.14
C GLU A 577 12.78 21.39 21.80
N GLU A 578 12.71 20.19 21.18
CA GLU A 578 13.87 19.42 20.71
C GLU A 578 13.60 18.84 19.32
N GLY A 579 14.28 19.40 18.32
CA GLY A 579 14.06 19.03 16.92
C GLY A 579 12.62 19.33 16.51
N THR A 580 11.87 18.31 16.15
CA THR A 580 10.45 18.42 15.78
C THR A 580 9.49 18.23 16.96
N THR A 581 9.99 17.77 18.10
CA THR A 581 9.15 17.44 19.28
C THR A 581 9.06 18.62 20.24
N VAL A 582 7.84 18.89 20.71
CA VAL A 582 7.52 19.99 21.62
C VAL A 582 6.80 19.42 22.84
N ALA A 583 7.15 19.91 24.05
CA ALA A 583 6.46 19.59 25.31
C ALA A 583 5.73 20.83 25.84
N PHE A 584 4.53 20.61 26.40
CA PHE A 584 3.68 21.66 26.92
C PHE A 584 3.49 21.59 28.46
N ASP A 585 3.25 22.72 29.08
CA ASP A 585 2.49 22.73 30.32
C ASP A 585 1.02 22.40 30.01
N PRO A 586 0.37 21.48 30.74
CA PRO A 586 -1.00 21.07 30.50
C PRO A 586 -1.99 22.26 30.55
N GLU A 587 -2.71 22.48 29.46
CA GLU A 587 -3.70 23.57 29.36
C GLU A 587 -5.00 23.11 28.70
N LEU A 588 -4.90 22.20 27.69
CA LEU A 588 -6.05 21.77 26.88
C LEU A 588 -6.43 20.32 27.17
N VAL A 589 -7.74 20.12 27.33
CA VAL A 589 -8.37 18.79 27.29
C VAL A 589 -9.02 18.60 25.91
N VAL A 590 -8.75 17.48 25.29
CA VAL A 590 -9.34 17.09 24.01
C VAL A 590 -10.10 15.77 24.17
N GLU A 591 -11.23 15.68 23.49
CA GLU A 591 -11.95 14.43 23.33
C GLU A 591 -11.36 13.67 22.17
N VAL A 592 -10.96 12.42 22.42
CA VAL A 592 -10.34 11.54 21.42
C VAL A 592 -11.11 10.23 21.38
N GLY A 593 -11.66 9.93 20.20
CA GLY A 593 -12.22 8.62 19.91
C GLY A 593 -11.11 7.63 19.62
N TYR A 594 -11.27 6.36 20.01
CA TYR A 594 -10.32 5.28 19.74
C TYR A 594 -11.05 3.96 19.48
N GLU A 595 -10.39 3.03 18.79
CA GLU A 595 -10.99 1.73 18.49
C GLU A 595 -10.76 0.71 19.63
N GLU A 596 -9.61 0.76 20.28
CA GLU A 596 -9.18 -0.20 21.30
C GLU A 596 -8.12 0.44 22.22
N ILE A 597 -8.04 -0.04 23.46
CA ILE A 597 -6.92 0.24 24.37
C ILE A 597 -6.10 -1.04 24.49
N GLN A 598 -4.82 -0.98 24.11
CA GLN A 598 -3.92 -2.13 24.16
C GLN A 598 -2.73 -1.88 25.10
N ALA A 599 -2.20 -2.94 25.71
CA ALA A 599 -0.97 -2.85 26.49
C ALA A 599 0.20 -2.38 25.62
N SER A 600 0.96 -1.40 26.07
CA SER A 600 2.08 -0.80 25.33
C SER A 600 3.22 -0.42 26.25
N PRO A 601 4.45 -0.82 25.96
CA PRO A 601 5.63 -0.35 26.69
C PRO A 601 6.10 1.05 26.26
N THR A 602 5.51 1.62 25.19
CA THR A 602 5.95 2.89 24.59
C THR A 602 5.47 4.10 25.40
N TYR A 603 4.30 4.00 26.01
CA TYR A 603 3.68 5.09 26.76
C TYR A 603 3.71 4.82 28.26
N SER A 604 3.87 5.88 29.06
CA SER A 604 4.03 5.74 30.51
C SER A 604 2.78 5.24 31.23
N ALA A 605 1.60 5.34 30.61
CA ALA A 605 0.38 4.69 31.10
C ALA A 605 0.46 3.16 31.10
N GLY A 606 1.39 2.56 30.34
CA GLY A 606 1.43 1.12 30.07
C GLY A 606 0.41 0.66 29.01
N TYR A 607 -0.32 1.60 28.43
CA TYR A 607 -1.36 1.40 27.42
C TYR A 607 -1.20 2.37 26.26
N ALA A 608 -1.73 1.98 25.09
CA ALA A 608 -1.81 2.81 23.90
C ALA A 608 -3.24 2.81 23.34
N LEU A 609 -3.73 3.97 22.93
CA LEU A 609 -4.94 4.10 22.11
C LEU A 609 -4.66 3.63 20.69
N ARG A 610 -5.47 2.72 20.18
CA ARG A 610 -5.39 2.26 18.80
C ARG A 610 -6.26 3.15 17.91
N PHE A 611 -5.66 3.63 16.82
CA PHE A 611 -6.29 4.53 15.85
C PHE A 611 -6.98 5.75 16.50
N PRO A 612 -6.29 6.51 17.35
CA PRO A 612 -6.90 7.65 18.00
C PRO A 612 -7.29 8.70 16.96
N ARG A 613 -8.49 9.27 17.14
CA ARG A 613 -9.05 10.30 16.28
C ARG A 613 -9.50 11.47 17.12
N PHE A 614 -9.07 12.65 16.75
CA PHE A 614 -9.52 13.89 17.40
C PHE A 614 -11.01 14.11 17.11
N VAL A 615 -11.77 14.36 18.17
CA VAL A 615 -13.19 14.68 18.12
C VAL A 615 -13.39 16.17 18.32
N GLY A 616 -12.76 16.76 19.32
CA GLY A 616 -12.87 18.19 19.59
C GLY A 616 -12.13 18.62 20.85
N VAL A 617 -12.05 19.94 21.05
CA VAL A 617 -11.55 20.51 22.31
C VAL A 617 -12.68 20.52 23.33
N ARG A 618 -12.40 20.14 24.57
CA ARG A 618 -13.35 20.14 25.69
C ARG A 618 -13.26 21.48 26.43
N GLU A 619 -13.96 22.49 25.91
CA GLU A 619 -14.03 23.83 26.51
C GLU A 619 -14.72 23.83 27.87
N ASP A 620 -15.48 22.80 28.19
CA ASP A 620 -16.20 22.61 29.45
C ASP A 620 -15.38 21.91 30.53
N LYS A 621 -14.14 21.47 30.23
CA LYS A 621 -13.26 20.73 31.16
C LYS A 621 -11.91 21.41 31.32
N GLY A 622 -11.48 21.49 32.59
CA GLY A 622 -10.10 21.80 32.91
C GLY A 622 -9.23 20.54 32.90
N VAL A 623 -7.91 20.72 32.95
CA VAL A 623 -6.96 19.59 32.93
C VAL A 623 -7.14 18.65 34.15
N ASP A 624 -7.67 19.15 35.27
CA ASP A 624 -8.03 18.35 36.44
C ASP A 624 -9.30 17.49 36.25
N ASP A 625 -10.08 17.75 35.20
CA ASP A 625 -11.31 17.03 34.88
C ASP A 625 -11.08 15.98 33.76
N ALA A 626 -9.85 15.87 33.23
CA ALA A 626 -9.49 14.86 32.25
C ALA A 626 -9.62 13.45 32.85
N ASP A 627 -9.73 12.47 31.98
CA ASP A 627 -9.84 11.06 32.38
C ASP A 627 -8.59 10.57 33.13
N SER A 628 -8.80 9.53 33.95
CA SER A 628 -7.74 8.99 34.81
C SER A 628 -7.18 7.68 34.23
N LEU A 629 -5.95 7.31 34.64
CA LEU A 629 -5.33 6.05 34.34
C LEU A 629 -6.17 4.84 34.80
N ALA A 630 -6.90 4.99 35.94
CA ALA A 630 -7.83 3.95 36.39
C ALA A 630 -9.00 3.76 35.43
N ARG A 631 -9.49 4.83 34.77
CA ARG A 631 -10.49 4.69 33.69
C ARG A 631 -9.90 3.92 32.49
N VAL A 632 -8.67 4.25 32.07
CA VAL A 632 -7.99 3.56 30.98
C VAL A 632 -7.86 2.06 31.29
N ARG A 633 -7.45 1.68 32.50
CA ARG A 633 -7.34 0.27 32.93
C ARG A 633 -8.67 -0.46 32.86
N ARG A 634 -9.74 0.15 33.38
CA ARG A 634 -11.09 -0.46 33.28
C ARG A 634 -11.54 -0.69 31.84
N LEU A 635 -11.28 0.31 30.97
CA LEU A 635 -11.63 0.21 29.55
C LEU A 635 -10.77 -0.80 28.81
N ALA A 636 -9.54 -1.06 29.29
CA ALA A 636 -8.65 -2.11 28.79
C ALA A 636 -9.00 -3.52 29.30
N GLY A 637 -9.96 -3.65 30.24
CA GLY A 637 -10.34 -4.94 30.83
C GLY A 637 -9.42 -5.43 31.95
N ASP A 638 -8.51 -4.59 32.44
CA ASP A 638 -7.58 -4.89 33.54
C ASP A 638 -8.15 -4.34 34.87
N ASP A 639 -9.14 -5.04 35.47
CA ASP A 639 -9.65 -4.79 36.83
C ASP A 639 -8.93 -5.60 37.90
#